data_f6dc9a32db11f3fa4cc94306ea75d70a
#
_entry.id   f6dc9a32db11f3fa4cc94306ea75d70a
#
_cell.length_a   1.000
_cell.length_b   1.000
_cell.length_c   1.000
_cell.angle_alpha   90.00
_cell.angle_beta   90.00
_cell.angle_gamma   90.00
#
_symmetry.space_group_name_H-M   'P 1'
#
loop_
_entity.id
_entity.type
_entity.pdbx_description
1 polymer ?
#
loop_
_entity_poly.entity_id
_entity_poly.type
_entity_poly.pdbx_seq_one_letter_code
_entity_poly.pdbx_strand_id
1 'polypeptide(L)'
;MAHQQQGMDSALFERRLRPVYDNLEVGNNRKALQESEKLLKKHPNLFCARALKGLSLLRLGRYEESHSCLQAVAEEKPTDDSTLQVLSFCYREMEQLDKIVELYQHAVKQNPGNEELLAHLFISHVRVEDYKAQQAVALQLYKTQPKNAYYFWSVISVVFQGIRGPESAIPEKRKIYLTLAQRMVDKHIKETKMETEQEAFLYLHILKLQNKYQEAWEFLNGELCAKLYPGAPVSMKFELLKKLGNWQKLNELLQELLDADRDRWDYYKEYIQSSFELLETPSGDQINPDKESSLASCQAFLERIIETSERKKRGPYLARLELHQRMRAVQMPADKLIGDFDELIIEYFQLFGDKSCCTHDIALFLPSISMKQRQDLASKLLAECDISSSSLPQNKEHMQKHICALQISRMCGSHLDLPVDHLLAFYTALKLHYEHGRSTFGKQLLATEMGPSDPYALLAANVMYDISQRENKSDQLFEALCLLQYVLRNSTSNFHVKLLSLKIYHMFGCLLGAQEMYDYLDIKQIQLDSMGYAHCQLLPLSGRFAGARNCYDATLKFFTNSYKERLEYIALTYRFCTFSKMEEFLNFKERLTNSLQYVSCSVEAQICDLVSCYGNVQQNLSSYMAMSIEPAEDRIAWHELSDNRDLEAIIRWDPLHLVDTEAQRKESFDQEIEVLQIRSLMLRLFAAFIDLNHGTKNNSGECSGNATATLELLRDSWTGLYQRLRLMNYKPLSQTFLVNLLPTRLHLLLELPYERFMDDLAQLVLDLHSGATRLTEQCKRMGDNVVLVMELFVHTITESNEWNGMDGLWKRREHQQKVAACLELLSLYAFLLSVLNEKLQVISKTKTKKNRSSADNKNQDATISEKERGQMVHELMRQLKHKLEACDAAIRTWKAPVLPRDLSSFMADMSLKPEVEATLIGDVSATFKESHELMVTELRNLLKDKIRMSAK
;
A
#
# COMPACT_ATOMS: atom_id res chain seq x y z
N MET A 1 -13.27 58.85 2.00
CA MET A 1 -13.20 58.88 0.53
C MET A 1 -12.14 57.89 -0.02
N ALA A 2 -10.92 57.82 0.51
CA ALA A 2 -9.91 56.88 -0.04
C ALA A 2 -10.31 55.41 0.13
N HIS A 3 -10.89 54.98 1.27
CA HIS A 3 -11.37 53.62 1.48
C HIS A 3 -12.58 53.24 0.61
N GLN A 4 -13.44 54.20 0.23
CA GLN A 4 -14.56 53.93 -0.68
C GLN A 4 -14.11 53.79 -2.14
N GLN A 5 -13.06 54.51 -2.55
CA GLN A 5 -12.47 54.39 -3.88
C GLN A 5 -11.72 53.08 -4.06
N GLN A 6 -10.96 52.60 -3.04
CA GLN A 6 -10.30 51.31 -3.09
C GLN A 6 -11.31 50.14 -3.18
N GLY A 7 -12.45 50.22 -2.48
CA GLY A 7 -13.49 49.17 -2.56
C GLY A 7 -14.24 49.14 -3.90
N MET A 8 -14.43 50.27 -4.56
CA MET A 8 -15.04 50.37 -5.91
C MET A 8 -14.10 49.81 -7.00
N ASP A 9 -12.80 50.08 -6.88
CA ASP A 9 -11.81 49.56 -7.83
C ASP A 9 -11.65 48.04 -7.68
N SER A 10 -11.67 47.49 -6.46
CA SER A 10 -11.59 46.02 -6.20
C SER A 10 -12.77 45.27 -6.85
N ALA A 11 -14.00 45.72 -6.61
CA ALA A 11 -15.20 45.10 -7.20
C ALA A 11 -15.23 45.16 -8.75
N LEU A 12 -14.65 46.23 -9.32
CA LEU A 12 -14.55 46.36 -10.77
C LEU A 12 -13.51 45.40 -11.37
N PHE A 13 -12.39 45.18 -10.67
CA PHE A 13 -11.38 44.22 -11.06
C PHE A 13 -11.86 42.76 -10.91
N GLU A 14 -12.55 42.40 -9.83
CA GLU A 14 -13.16 41.09 -9.68
C GLU A 14 -14.14 40.76 -10.81
N ARG A 15 -14.98 41.72 -11.22
CA ARG A 15 -15.92 41.54 -12.33
C ARG A 15 -15.20 41.29 -13.65
N ARG A 16 -14.00 41.89 -13.85
CA ARG A 16 -13.17 41.66 -15.05
C ARG A 16 -12.44 40.37 -15.05
N LEU A 17 -12.08 39.79 -13.88
CA LEU A 17 -11.42 38.52 -13.71
C LEU A 17 -12.39 37.33 -13.83
N ARG A 18 -13.70 37.59 -13.61
CA ARG A 18 -14.73 36.54 -13.60
C ARG A 18 -14.70 35.62 -14.83
N PRO A 19 -14.56 36.09 -16.08
CA PRO A 19 -14.47 35.22 -17.24
C PRO A 19 -13.26 34.26 -17.23
N VAL A 20 -12.17 34.64 -16.56
CA VAL A 20 -11.00 33.79 -16.42
C VAL A 20 -11.27 32.70 -15.38
N TYR A 21 -11.88 33.08 -14.23
CA TYR A 21 -12.27 32.10 -13.19
C TYR A 21 -13.31 31.09 -13.72
N ASP A 22 -14.37 31.57 -14.38
CA ASP A 22 -15.43 30.71 -14.94
C ASP A 22 -14.86 29.67 -15.92
N ASN A 23 -13.88 30.04 -16.76
CA ASN A 23 -13.22 29.10 -17.67
C ASN A 23 -12.29 28.12 -16.94
N LEU A 24 -11.63 28.53 -15.85
CA LEU A 24 -10.78 27.65 -15.03
C LEU A 24 -11.62 26.64 -14.24
N GLU A 25 -12.79 27.04 -13.74
CA GLU A 25 -13.72 26.16 -13.03
C GLU A 25 -14.31 25.07 -13.94
N VAL A 26 -14.66 25.43 -15.17
CA VAL A 26 -15.15 24.48 -16.19
C VAL A 26 -14.01 23.64 -16.80
N GLY A 27 -12.75 23.88 -16.44
CA GLY A 27 -11.59 23.15 -16.96
C GLY A 27 -11.14 23.59 -18.37
N ASN A 28 -11.69 24.69 -18.89
CA ASN A 28 -11.32 25.22 -20.22
C ASN A 28 -10.05 26.10 -20.13
N ASN A 29 -8.92 25.48 -19.78
CA ASN A 29 -7.67 26.16 -19.50
C ASN A 29 -7.10 26.96 -20.71
N ARG A 30 -7.35 26.51 -21.95
CA ARG A 30 -6.93 27.24 -23.15
C ARG A 30 -7.66 28.58 -23.28
N LYS A 31 -8.96 28.58 -23.00
CA LYS A 31 -9.78 29.81 -23.08
C LYS A 31 -9.48 30.73 -21.90
N ALA A 32 -9.25 30.18 -20.71
CA ALA A 32 -8.79 30.93 -19.54
C ALA A 32 -7.47 31.66 -19.82
N LEU A 33 -6.51 31.01 -20.48
CA LEU A 33 -5.26 31.62 -20.90
C LEU A 33 -5.48 32.78 -21.87
N GLN A 34 -6.34 32.59 -22.89
CA GLN A 34 -6.68 33.66 -23.85
C GLN A 34 -7.34 34.88 -23.19
N GLU A 35 -8.28 34.64 -22.27
CA GLU A 35 -8.98 35.74 -21.58
C GLU A 35 -8.02 36.48 -20.62
N SER A 36 -7.13 35.75 -19.90
CA SER A 36 -6.11 36.39 -19.08
C SER A 36 -5.14 37.23 -19.91
N GLU A 37 -4.72 36.78 -21.10
CA GLU A 37 -3.87 37.56 -22.01
C GLU A 37 -4.56 38.78 -22.60
N LYS A 38 -5.85 38.67 -22.95
CA LYS A 38 -6.65 39.85 -23.39
C LYS A 38 -6.76 40.88 -22.27
N LEU A 39 -6.93 40.44 -21.05
CA LEU A 39 -7.03 41.34 -19.88
C LEU A 39 -5.69 42.02 -19.63
N LEU A 40 -4.57 41.30 -19.70
CA LEU A 40 -3.22 41.83 -19.50
C LEU A 40 -2.79 42.81 -20.60
N LYS A 41 -3.26 42.65 -21.84
CA LYS A 41 -3.07 43.68 -22.90
C LYS A 41 -3.69 45.03 -22.54
N LYS A 42 -4.83 45.04 -21.79
CA LYS A 42 -5.51 46.26 -21.36
C LYS A 42 -5.00 46.75 -20.01
N HIS A 43 -4.60 45.86 -19.15
CA HIS A 43 -4.17 46.14 -17.77
C HIS A 43 -2.89 45.37 -17.43
N PRO A 44 -1.69 45.80 -17.91
CA PRO A 44 -0.43 45.04 -17.74
C PRO A 44 -0.03 44.87 -16.27
N ASN A 45 -0.43 45.74 -15.38
CA ASN A 45 -0.06 45.76 -13.96
C ASN A 45 -1.06 44.97 -13.06
N LEU A 46 -2.00 44.23 -13.63
CA LEU A 46 -2.94 43.44 -12.86
C LEU A 46 -2.29 42.11 -12.44
N PHE A 47 -1.70 42.08 -11.24
CA PHE A 47 -0.96 40.88 -10.72
C PHE A 47 -1.81 39.66 -10.68
N CYS A 48 -3.07 39.75 -10.23
CA CYS A 48 -3.97 38.58 -10.18
C CYS A 48 -4.20 37.97 -11.58
N ALA A 49 -4.33 38.79 -12.65
CA ALA A 49 -4.47 38.29 -14.01
C ALA A 49 -3.20 37.60 -14.51
N ARG A 50 -2.00 38.08 -14.10
CA ARG A 50 -0.73 37.37 -14.39
C ARG A 50 -0.66 36.05 -13.64
N ALA A 51 -1.04 36.01 -12.37
CA ALA A 51 -1.07 34.77 -11.59
C ALA A 51 -2.04 33.74 -12.19
N LEU A 52 -3.24 34.17 -12.62
CA LEU A 52 -4.22 33.33 -13.32
C LEU A 52 -3.72 32.86 -14.70
N LYS A 53 -2.93 33.67 -15.40
CA LYS A 53 -2.22 33.24 -16.61
C LYS A 53 -1.24 32.10 -16.25
N GLY A 54 -0.44 32.25 -15.20
CA GLY A 54 0.46 31.23 -14.67
C GLY A 54 -0.29 29.92 -14.33
N LEU A 55 -1.44 30.02 -13.65
CA LEU A 55 -2.31 28.86 -13.34
C LEU A 55 -2.83 28.18 -14.61
N SER A 56 -3.26 28.95 -15.59
CA SER A 56 -3.74 28.41 -16.88
C SER A 56 -2.63 27.64 -17.61
N LEU A 57 -1.40 28.16 -17.60
CA LEU A 57 -0.22 27.51 -18.16
C LEU A 57 0.14 26.24 -17.42
N LEU A 58 0.10 26.25 -16.08
CA LEU A 58 0.32 25.10 -15.22
C LEU A 58 -0.63 23.94 -15.57
N ARG A 59 -1.93 24.24 -15.65
CA ARG A 59 -2.96 23.26 -16.01
C ARG A 59 -2.90 22.77 -17.46
N LEU A 60 -2.21 23.51 -18.34
CA LEU A 60 -1.92 23.09 -19.72
C LEU A 60 -0.62 22.27 -19.85
N GLY A 61 0.11 22.03 -18.75
CA GLY A 61 1.37 21.28 -18.73
C GLY A 61 2.59 22.11 -19.21
N ARG A 62 2.46 23.44 -19.36
CA ARG A 62 3.56 24.34 -19.77
C ARG A 62 4.29 24.85 -18.53
N TYR A 63 5.00 23.92 -17.86
CA TYR A 63 5.57 24.15 -16.53
C TYR A 63 6.61 25.27 -16.47
N GLU A 64 7.55 25.34 -17.40
CA GLU A 64 8.61 26.35 -17.42
C GLU A 64 8.06 27.77 -17.59
N GLU A 65 7.11 27.93 -18.51
CA GLU A 65 6.47 29.23 -18.74
C GLU A 65 5.57 29.65 -17.56
N SER A 66 4.89 28.68 -16.95
CA SER A 66 4.11 28.88 -15.72
C SER A 66 5.02 29.36 -14.59
N HIS A 67 6.11 28.63 -14.33
CA HIS A 67 7.06 28.95 -13.26
C HIS A 67 7.65 30.35 -13.44
N SER A 68 8.14 30.68 -14.65
CA SER A 68 8.68 32.00 -14.97
C SER A 68 7.64 33.11 -14.75
N CYS A 69 6.38 32.89 -15.17
CA CYS A 69 5.31 33.85 -15.00
C CYS A 69 4.95 34.08 -13.51
N LEU A 70 4.84 32.98 -12.72
CA LEU A 70 4.51 33.04 -11.29
C LEU A 70 5.65 33.65 -10.47
N GLN A 71 6.89 33.31 -10.77
CA GLN A 71 8.06 33.87 -10.12
C GLN A 71 8.13 35.41 -10.35
N ALA A 72 7.90 35.89 -11.57
CA ALA A 72 7.87 37.32 -11.87
C ALA A 72 6.76 38.07 -11.07
N VAL A 73 5.61 37.41 -10.80
CA VAL A 73 4.57 38.00 -9.95
C VAL A 73 4.99 37.99 -8.48
N ALA A 74 5.62 36.93 -8.00
CA ALA A 74 6.08 36.83 -6.63
C ALA A 74 7.20 37.82 -6.28
N GLU A 75 8.09 38.11 -7.23
CA GLU A 75 9.19 39.08 -7.08
C GLU A 75 8.67 40.51 -6.89
N GLU A 76 7.48 40.82 -7.41
CA GLU A 76 6.78 42.11 -7.19
C GLU A 76 6.18 42.23 -5.80
N LYS A 77 6.20 41.13 -4.99
CA LYS A 77 5.74 41.07 -3.60
C LYS A 77 4.31 41.59 -3.41
N PRO A 78 3.32 40.98 -4.06
CA PRO A 78 1.92 41.41 -3.95
C PRO A 78 1.41 41.30 -2.51
N THR A 79 0.48 42.20 -2.14
CA THR A 79 -0.16 42.20 -0.81
C THR A 79 -1.68 42.08 -0.90
N ASP A 80 -2.23 42.05 -2.10
CA ASP A 80 -3.65 41.81 -2.32
C ASP A 80 -4.01 40.32 -2.19
N ASP A 81 -5.08 40.06 -1.45
CA ASP A 81 -5.49 38.67 -1.09
C ASP A 81 -5.78 37.83 -2.33
N SER A 82 -6.44 38.35 -3.35
CA SER A 82 -6.78 37.63 -4.56
C SER A 82 -5.54 37.09 -5.32
N THR A 83 -4.47 37.89 -5.44
CA THR A 83 -3.22 37.48 -6.05
C THR A 83 -2.50 36.43 -5.18
N LEU A 84 -2.44 36.68 -3.86
CA LEU A 84 -1.80 35.72 -2.91
C LEU A 84 -2.49 34.38 -2.91
N GLN A 85 -3.82 34.32 -2.97
CA GLN A 85 -4.58 33.06 -3.04
C GLN A 85 -4.27 32.29 -4.33
N VAL A 86 -4.23 32.95 -5.49
CA VAL A 86 -3.89 32.29 -6.77
C VAL A 86 -2.45 31.79 -6.76
N LEU A 87 -1.48 32.59 -6.29
CA LEU A 87 -0.08 32.17 -6.13
C LEU A 87 0.04 30.97 -5.19
N SER A 88 -0.64 31.04 -4.04
CA SER A 88 -0.65 29.93 -3.08
C SER A 88 -1.22 28.65 -3.69
N PHE A 89 -2.29 28.77 -4.48
CA PHE A 89 -2.85 27.61 -5.19
C PHE A 89 -1.84 27.03 -6.16
N CYS A 90 -1.18 27.86 -6.98
CA CYS A 90 -0.17 27.42 -7.94
C CYS A 90 1.04 26.75 -7.25
N TYR A 91 1.57 27.36 -6.18
CA TYR A 91 2.70 26.78 -5.44
C TYR A 91 2.35 25.49 -4.70
N ARG A 92 1.08 25.32 -4.25
CA ARG A 92 0.61 24.01 -3.74
C ARG A 92 0.60 22.95 -4.83
N GLU A 93 0.09 23.28 -6.04
CA GLU A 93 0.10 22.37 -7.18
C GLU A 93 1.53 21.97 -7.59
N MET A 94 2.50 22.87 -7.40
CA MET A 94 3.93 22.63 -7.69
C MET A 94 4.71 22.07 -6.49
N GLU A 95 4.04 21.78 -5.34
CA GLU A 95 4.65 21.29 -4.10
C GLU A 95 5.75 22.21 -3.51
N GLN A 96 5.70 23.50 -3.81
CA GLN A 96 6.63 24.51 -3.33
C GLN A 96 6.06 25.26 -2.11
N LEU A 97 5.83 24.55 -1.03
CA LEU A 97 5.12 25.06 0.15
C LEU A 97 5.88 26.20 0.86
N ASP A 98 7.21 26.16 0.87
CA ASP A 98 8.04 27.20 1.49
C ASP A 98 7.83 28.58 0.86
N LYS A 99 7.64 28.65 -0.45
CA LYS A 99 7.33 29.91 -1.15
C LYS A 99 6.03 30.54 -0.69
N ILE A 100 5.05 29.73 -0.30
CA ILE A 100 3.77 30.22 0.24
C ILE A 100 4.02 30.93 1.58
N VAL A 101 4.87 30.34 2.42
CA VAL A 101 5.26 30.94 3.69
C VAL A 101 5.94 32.29 3.47
N GLU A 102 6.89 32.39 2.56
CA GLU A 102 7.61 33.61 2.22
C GLU A 102 6.66 34.73 1.73
N LEU A 103 5.69 34.38 0.86
CA LEU A 103 4.68 35.30 0.33
C LEU A 103 3.84 35.91 1.47
N TYR A 104 3.25 35.07 2.32
CA TYR A 104 2.40 35.57 3.40
C TYR A 104 3.20 36.23 4.52
N GLN A 105 4.44 35.80 4.80
CA GLN A 105 5.31 36.53 5.74
C GLN A 105 5.57 37.97 5.27
N HIS A 106 5.80 38.14 3.97
CA HIS A 106 5.97 39.50 3.41
C HIS A 106 4.70 40.35 3.52
N ALA A 107 3.54 39.78 3.13
CA ALA A 107 2.25 40.48 3.19
C ALA A 107 1.87 40.87 4.62
N VAL A 108 2.09 40.00 5.60
CA VAL A 108 1.87 40.29 7.03
C VAL A 108 2.83 41.37 7.55
N LYS A 109 4.10 41.41 7.13
CA LYS A 109 5.02 42.53 7.51
C LYS A 109 4.53 43.88 7.06
N GLN A 110 3.85 43.97 5.91
CA GLN A 110 3.26 45.20 5.40
C GLN A 110 1.95 45.55 6.12
N ASN A 111 1.17 44.55 6.49
CA ASN A 111 -0.14 44.72 7.13
C ASN A 111 -0.26 43.85 8.40
N PRO A 112 0.45 44.16 9.49
CA PRO A 112 0.59 43.27 10.64
C PRO A 112 -0.70 43.05 11.48
N GLY A 113 -1.73 43.89 11.26
CA GLY A 113 -3.02 43.78 11.93
C GLY A 113 -4.12 43.12 11.10
N ASN A 114 -3.82 42.63 9.90
CA ASN A 114 -4.81 41.97 9.06
C ASN A 114 -5.00 40.49 9.51
N GLU A 115 -6.21 40.19 9.99
CA GLU A 115 -6.61 38.86 10.50
C GLU A 115 -6.50 37.80 9.41
N GLU A 116 -6.97 38.06 8.18
CA GLU A 116 -7.00 37.11 7.08
C GLU A 116 -5.58 36.72 6.64
N LEU A 117 -4.67 37.70 6.48
CA LEU A 117 -3.28 37.45 6.12
C LEU A 117 -2.55 36.65 7.20
N LEU A 118 -2.79 36.95 8.48
CA LEU A 118 -2.24 36.22 9.61
C LEU A 118 -2.78 34.77 9.65
N ALA A 119 -4.08 34.58 9.40
CA ALA A 119 -4.66 33.23 9.35
C ALA A 119 -4.10 32.41 8.18
N HIS A 120 -3.92 33.02 7.01
CA HIS A 120 -3.28 32.36 5.88
C HIS A 120 -1.80 32.04 6.14
N LEU A 121 -1.05 32.93 6.80
CA LEU A 121 0.32 32.66 7.23
C LEU A 121 0.37 31.49 8.21
N PHE A 122 -0.54 31.47 9.19
CA PHE A 122 -0.64 30.34 10.13
C PHE A 122 -0.86 29.02 9.38
N ILE A 123 -1.83 28.95 8.48
CA ILE A 123 -2.12 27.75 7.68
C ILE A 123 -0.94 27.38 6.77
N SER A 124 -0.19 28.36 6.28
CA SER A 124 1.03 28.08 5.51
C SER A 124 2.10 27.38 6.37
N HIS A 125 2.30 27.83 7.62
CA HIS A 125 3.16 27.13 8.58
C HIS A 125 2.63 25.74 8.98
N VAL A 126 1.30 25.54 9.01
CA VAL A 126 0.70 24.21 9.24
C VAL A 126 1.11 23.24 8.13
N ARG A 127 1.10 23.67 6.87
CA ARG A 127 1.46 22.85 5.71
C ARG A 127 2.92 22.43 5.70
N VAL A 128 3.84 23.26 6.21
CA VAL A 128 5.28 22.96 6.32
C VAL A 128 5.66 22.38 7.69
N GLU A 129 4.68 22.16 8.59
CA GLU A 129 4.87 21.61 9.94
C GLU A 129 5.85 22.40 10.84
N ASP A 130 5.97 23.72 10.62
CA ASP A 130 6.75 24.59 11.49
C ASP A 130 5.93 24.97 12.75
N TYR A 131 5.87 24.06 13.71
CA TYR A 131 5.05 24.22 14.93
C TYR A 131 5.47 25.42 15.78
N LYS A 132 6.74 25.85 15.72
CA LYS A 132 7.22 27.03 16.46
C LYS A 132 6.68 28.33 15.84
N ALA A 133 6.75 28.44 14.53
CA ALA A 133 6.19 29.59 13.82
C ALA A 133 4.65 29.60 13.91
N GLN A 134 3.99 28.44 13.86
CA GLN A 134 2.55 28.32 14.10
C GLN A 134 2.16 28.94 15.45
N GLN A 135 2.85 28.58 16.53
CA GLN A 135 2.59 29.14 17.86
C GLN A 135 2.73 30.67 17.88
N ALA A 136 3.81 31.19 17.29
CA ALA A 136 4.07 32.63 17.26
C ALA A 136 2.96 33.41 16.52
N VAL A 137 2.56 32.93 15.35
CA VAL A 137 1.50 33.56 14.52
C VAL A 137 0.13 33.42 15.20
N ALA A 138 -0.17 32.27 15.81
CA ALA A 138 -1.44 32.07 16.53
C ALA A 138 -1.58 33.03 17.73
N LEU A 139 -0.49 33.25 18.48
CA LEU A 139 -0.48 34.25 19.57
C LEU A 139 -0.60 35.69 19.05
N GLN A 140 -0.06 35.99 17.87
CA GLN A 140 -0.25 37.29 17.21
C GLN A 140 -1.71 37.48 16.78
N LEU A 141 -2.32 36.44 16.19
CA LEU A 141 -3.77 36.43 15.86
C LEU A 141 -4.63 36.67 17.10
N TYR A 142 -4.36 35.94 18.21
CA TYR A 142 -5.10 36.12 19.45
C TYR A 142 -4.95 37.52 20.07
N LYS A 143 -3.79 38.17 19.92
CA LYS A 143 -3.57 39.55 20.34
C LYS A 143 -4.35 40.54 19.48
N THR A 144 -4.46 40.31 18.19
CA THR A 144 -5.18 41.17 17.23
C THR A 144 -6.69 40.96 17.34
N GLN A 145 -7.13 39.72 17.45
CA GLN A 145 -8.52 39.33 17.60
C GLN A 145 -8.61 38.22 18.69
N PRO A 146 -9.14 38.53 19.89
CA PRO A 146 -9.15 37.58 21.02
C PRO A 146 -10.24 36.52 20.87
N LYS A 147 -10.13 35.65 19.83
CA LYS A 147 -10.99 34.48 19.61
C LYS A 147 -10.38 33.25 20.25
N ASN A 148 -11.18 32.42 20.94
CA ASN A 148 -10.71 31.20 21.56
C ASN A 148 -10.02 30.27 20.56
N ALA A 149 -10.52 30.16 19.33
CA ALA A 149 -9.90 29.36 18.27
C ALA A 149 -8.40 29.67 18.12
N TYR A 150 -8.01 30.94 18.05
CA TYR A 150 -6.61 31.33 17.86
C TYR A 150 -5.75 31.03 19.07
N TYR A 151 -6.32 31.11 20.26
CA TYR A 151 -5.62 30.69 21.46
C TYR A 151 -5.33 29.19 21.47
N PHE A 152 -6.34 28.37 21.16
CA PHE A 152 -6.19 26.94 21.09
C PHE A 152 -5.35 26.47 19.90
N TRP A 153 -5.28 27.24 18.80
CA TRP A 153 -4.27 27.01 17.76
C TRP A 153 -2.85 27.12 18.31
N SER A 154 -2.60 28.09 19.21
CA SER A 154 -1.28 28.19 19.84
C SER A 154 -1.02 27.04 20.84
N VAL A 155 -2.04 26.60 21.58
CA VAL A 155 -1.92 25.47 22.52
C VAL A 155 -1.57 24.18 21.79
N ILE A 156 -2.31 23.83 20.74
CA ILE A 156 -2.04 22.61 19.96
C ILE A 156 -0.68 22.67 19.26
N SER A 157 -0.25 23.85 18.78
CA SER A 157 1.09 24.03 18.22
C SER A 157 2.20 23.75 19.24
N VAL A 158 2.01 24.11 20.52
CA VAL A 158 2.92 23.75 21.61
C VAL A 158 2.91 22.26 21.89
N VAL A 159 1.71 21.63 21.87
CA VAL A 159 1.61 20.16 22.01
C VAL A 159 2.43 19.46 20.93
N PHE A 160 2.25 19.87 19.65
CA PHE A 160 2.99 19.26 18.54
C PHE A 160 4.49 19.54 18.58
N GLN A 161 4.97 20.68 19.11
CA GLN A 161 6.39 20.86 19.39
C GLN A 161 6.92 19.77 20.34
N GLY A 162 6.11 19.37 21.33
CA GLY A 162 6.49 18.33 22.31
C GLY A 162 6.42 16.89 21.79
N ILE A 163 5.53 16.58 20.81
CA ILE A 163 5.31 15.19 20.38
C ILE A 163 5.82 14.88 18.96
N ARG A 164 5.99 15.91 18.12
CA ARG A 164 6.38 15.78 16.70
C ARG A 164 7.49 16.74 16.26
N GLY A 165 7.83 17.74 17.07
CA GLY A 165 8.88 18.70 16.73
C GLY A 165 10.27 18.06 16.75
N PRO A 166 11.29 18.75 16.21
CA PRO A 166 12.68 18.25 16.14
C PRO A 166 13.26 17.83 17.50
N GLU A 167 12.75 18.40 18.58
CA GLU A 167 13.21 18.14 19.95
C GLU A 167 12.30 17.14 20.70
N SER A 168 11.31 16.55 20.04
CA SER A 168 10.34 15.61 20.65
C SER A 168 10.95 14.34 21.19
N ALA A 169 12.08 13.91 20.64
CA ALA A 169 12.84 12.75 21.09
C ALA A 169 13.56 12.99 22.45
N ILE A 170 13.67 14.26 22.91
CA ILE A 170 14.32 14.63 24.16
C ILE A 170 13.26 14.68 25.28
N PRO A 171 13.24 13.73 26.24
CA PRO A 171 12.16 13.63 27.25
C PRO A 171 11.96 14.92 28.07
N GLU A 172 13.03 15.62 28.43
CA GLU A 172 12.97 16.84 29.21
C GLU A 172 12.29 17.97 28.45
N LYS A 173 12.58 18.13 27.15
CA LYS A 173 11.97 19.15 26.31
C LYS A 173 10.51 18.83 26.03
N ARG A 174 10.19 17.56 25.72
CA ARG A 174 8.81 17.10 25.62
C ARG A 174 7.99 17.45 26.85
N LYS A 175 8.53 17.20 28.05
CA LYS A 175 7.89 17.53 29.32
C LYS A 175 7.66 19.04 29.48
N ILE A 176 8.63 19.86 29.09
CA ILE A 176 8.53 21.34 29.15
C ILE A 176 7.37 21.83 28.25
N TYR A 177 7.31 21.39 26.99
CA TYR A 177 6.26 21.79 26.06
C TYR A 177 4.88 21.37 26.55
N LEU A 178 4.71 20.11 26.97
CA LEU A 178 3.41 19.63 27.45
C LEU A 178 2.97 20.33 28.75
N THR A 179 3.93 20.64 29.67
CA THR A 179 3.63 21.43 30.88
C THR A 179 3.24 22.86 30.53
N LEU A 180 3.88 23.47 29.53
CA LEU A 180 3.51 24.80 29.03
C LEU A 180 2.09 24.79 28.44
N ALA A 181 1.78 23.80 27.59
CA ALA A 181 0.45 23.65 27.01
C ALA A 181 -0.62 23.50 28.09
N GLN A 182 -0.38 22.66 29.10
CA GLN A 182 -1.29 22.51 30.23
C GLN A 182 -1.53 23.84 30.96
N ARG A 183 -0.44 24.57 31.32
CA ARG A 183 -0.57 25.86 32.02
C ARG A 183 -1.36 26.90 31.20
N MET A 184 -1.23 26.86 29.87
CA MET A 184 -2.02 27.73 29.00
C MET A 184 -3.52 27.41 29.13
N VAL A 185 -3.90 26.12 29.12
CA VAL A 185 -5.31 25.73 29.28
C VAL A 185 -5.79 25.98 30.69
N ASP A 186 -5.00 25.68 31.74
CA ASP A 186 -5.34 25.96 33.14
C ASP A 186 -5.68 27.44 33.39
N LYS A 187 -4.92 28.35 32.72
CA LYS A 187 -5.23 29.77 32.75
C LYS A 187 -6.59 30.09 32.16
N HIS A 188 -6.93 29.45 31.00
CA HIS A 188 -8.23 29.64 30.35
C HIS A 188 -9.39 29.08 31.16
N ILE A 189 -9.18 27.96 31.87
CA ILE A 189 -10.14 27.40 32.80
C ILE A 189 -10.40 28.37 33.95
N LYS A 190 -9.34 28.92 34.57
CA LYS A 190 -9.46 29.90 35.67
C LYS A 190 -10.17 31.19 35.26
N GLU A 191 -10.01 31.62 34.03
CA GLU A 191 -10.68 32.80 33.47
C GLU A 191 -12.09 32.49 32.93
N THR A 192 -12.58 31.22 33.09
CA THR A 192 -13.90 30.73 32.64
C THR A 192 -14.17 30.93 31.14
N LYS A 193 -13.11 30.80 30.32
CA LYS A 193 -13.15 31.04 28.88
C LYS A 193 -13.30 29.83 28.00
N MET A 194 -13.35 28.62 28.54
CA MET A 194 -13.59 27.41 27.76
C MET A 194 -15.03 27.33 27.29
N GLU A 195 -15.24 27.07 26.00
CA GLU A 195 -16.54 27.18 25.33
C GLU A 195 -16.96 25.90 24.60
N THR A 196 -16.01 25.04 24.17
CA THR A 196 -16.33 23.93 23.27
C THR A 196 -15.85 22.57 23.80
N GLU A 197 -16.49 21.49 23.30
CA GLU A 197 -16.09 20.11 23.60
C GLU A 197 -14.66 19.80 23.13
N GLN A 198 -14.24 20.39 22.01
CA GLN A 198 -12.91 20.15 21.44
C GLN A 198 -11.79 20.76 22.30
N GLU A 199 -12.07 21.85 22.99
CA GLU A 199 -11.16 22.43 23.98
C GLU A 199 -11.02 21.52 25.20
N ALA A 200 -12.14 20.95 25.69
CA ALA A 200 -12.15 19.97 26.79
C ALA A 200 -11.41 18.67 26.38
N PHE A 201 -11.65 18.19 25.17
CA PHE A 201 -10.90 17.05 24.60
C PHE A 201 -9.40 17.31 24.59
N LEU A 202 -8.96 18.48 24.07
CA LEU A 202 -7.53 18.83 23.99
C LEU A 202 -6.89 18.86 25.38
N TYR A 203 -7.58 19.38 26.38
CA TYR A 203 -7.08 19.38 27.76
C TYR A 203 -6.90 17.96 28.29
N LEU A 204 -7.90 17.11 28.15
CA LEU A 204 -7.79 15.69 28.50
C LEU A 204 -6.64 15.00 27.78
N HIS A 205 -6.45 15.30 26.50
CA HIS A 205 -5.34 14.76 25.71
C HIS A 205 -3.98 15.20 26.23
N ILE A 206 -3.82 16.49 26.58
CA ILE A 206 -2.58 17.03 27.19
C ILE A 206 -2.26 16.35 28.51
N LEU A 207 -3.27 16.12 29.36
CA LEU A 207 -3.08 15.42 30.66
C LEU A 207 -2.68 13.95 30.44
N LYS A 208 -3.29 13.28 29.49
CA LYS A 208 -2.95 11.89 29.11
C LYS A 208 -1.50 11.79 28.59
N LEU A 209 -1.06 12.70 27.73
CA LEU A 209 0.31 12.75 27.22
C LEU A 209 1.36 12.97 28.31
N GLN A 210 0.97 13.57 29.44
CA GLN A 210 1.81 13.76 30.62
C GLN A 210 1.69 12.62 31.65
N ASN A 211 0.89 11.58 31.40
CA ASN A 211 0.53 10.51 32.33
C ASN A 211 -0.16 11.01 33.62
N LYS A 212 -0.83 12.16 33.56
CA LYS A 212 -1.58 12.76 34.68
C LYS A 212 -3.01 12.24 34.71
N TYR A 213 -3.13 10.93 34.83
CA TYR A 213 -4.42 10.24 34.71
C TYR A 213 -5.42 10.61 35.81
N GLN A 214 -4.94 10.92 37.03
CA GLN A 214 -5.80 11.34 38.11
C GLN A 214 -6.42 12.70 37.84
N GLU A 215 -5.61 13.70 37.39
CA GLU A 215 -6.13 15.02 37.01
C GLU A 215 -7.12 14.91 35.82
N ALA A 216 -6.83 14.03 34.87
CA ALA A 216 -7.71 13.77 33.72
C ALA A 216 -9.06 13.14 34.16
N TRP A 217 -9.04 12.21 35.13
CA TRP A 217 -10.24 11.59 35.69
C TRP A 217 -11.11 12.59 36.43
N GLU A 218 -10.49 13.46 37.26
CA GLU A 218 -11.18 14.50 38.01
C GLU A 218 -11.81 15.52 37.06
N PHE A 219 -11.10 15.94 36.01
CA PHE A 219 -11.63 16.84 35.00
C PHE A 219 -12.79 16.20 34.21
N LEU A 220 -12.66 14.95 33.76
CA LEU A 220 -13.67 14.24 32.98
C LEU A 220 -14.99 14.08 33.74
N ASN A 221 -14.95 13.91 35.08
CA ASN A 221 -16.14 13.81 35.92
C ASN A 221 -16.56 15.13 36.58
N GLY A 222 -15.82 16.22 36.31
CA GLY A 222 -16.11 17.56 36.82
C GLY A 222 -17.27 18.24 36.08
N GLU A 223 -17.92 19.22 36.74
CA GLU A 223 -19.07 19.97 36.18
C GLU A 223 -18.73 20.67 34.85
N LEU A 224 -17.52 21.18 34.71
CA LEU A 224 -17.08 21.88 33.49
C LEU A 224 -17.07 20.91 32.30
N CYS A 225 -16.46 19.74 32.44
CA CYS A 225 -16.42 18.74 31.35
C CYS A 225 -17.83 18.20 31.07
N ALA A 226 -18.64 17.94 32.08
CA ALA A 226 -20.03 17.50 31.89
C ALA A 226 -20.88 18.51 31.08
N LYS A 227 -20.59 19.81 31.26
CA LYS A 227 -21.27 20.88 30.52
C LYS A 227 -20.73 21.00 29.08
N LEU A 228 -19.40 20.95 28.87
CA LEU A 228 -18.77 21.21 27.57
C LEU A 228 -18.74 19.97 26.68
N TYR A 229 -18.61 18.78 27.29
CA TYR A 229 -18.41 17.51 26.57
C TYR A 229 -19.36 16.41 27.11
N PRO A 230 -20.69 16.61 27.07
CA PRO A 230 -21.66 15.64 27.59
C PRO A 230 -21.63 14.32 26.83
N GLY A 231 -21.15 14.32 25.58
CA GLY A 231 -20.98 13.14 24.72
C GLY A 231 -19.61 12.48 24.81
N ALA A 232 -18.84 12.73 25.88
CA ALA A 232 -17.50 12.11 26.00
C ALA A 232 -17.58 10.58 25.89
N PRO A 233 -16.77 9.95 25.00
CA PRO A 233 -16.80 8.51 24.80
C PRO A 233 -16.54 7.74 26.11
N VAL A 234 -17.37 6.74 26.40
CA VAL A 234 -17.24 5.91 27.61
C VAL A 234 -15.86 5.20 27.62
N SER A 235 -15.32 4.89 26.47
CA SER A 235 -13.96 4.32 26.32
C SER A 235 -12.86 5.18 26.96
N MET A 236 -13.04 6.50 27.03
CA MET A 236 -12.10 7.38 27.76
C MET A 236 -12.12 7.09 29.27
N LYS A 237 -13.31 6.81 29.83
CA LYS A 237 -13.42 6.44 31.25
C LYS A 237 -12.72 5.11 31.50
N PHE A 238 -12.91 4.12 30.62
CA PHE A 238 -12.23 2.83 30.72
C PHE A 238 -10.70 2.99 30.69
N GLU A 239 -10.18 3.75 29.71
CA GLU A 239 -8.76 3.99 29.59
C GLU A 239 -8.17 4.63 30.84
N LEU A 240 -8.80 5.68 31.38
CA LEU A 240 -8.33 6.37 32.55
C LEU A 240 -8.37 5.48 33.81
N LEU A 241 -9.48 4.73 34.02
CA LEU A 241 -9.60 3.80 35.15
C LEU A 241 -8.55 2.69 35.10
N LYS A 242 -8.28 2.12 33.92
CA LYS A 242 -7.20 1.15 33.72
C LYS A 242 -5.83 1.74 34.08
N LYS A 243 -5.52 2.94 33.59
CA LYS A 243 -4.23 3.62 33.85
C LYS A 243 -4.07 4.00 35.33
N LEU A 244 -5.16 4.22 36.03
CA LEU A 244 -5.19 4.49 37.46
C LEU A 244 -5.16 3.20 38.32
N GLY A 245 -5.32 2.04 37.70
CA GLY A 245 -5.45 0.77 38.42
C GLY A 245 -6.76 0.66 39.23
N ASN A 246 -7.76 1.48 38.93
CA ASN A 246 -9.04 1.46 39.66
C ASN A 246 -10.02 0.47 39.02
N TRP A 247 -9.67 -0.81 39.15
CA TRP A 247 -10.38 -1.92 38.52
C TRP A 247 -11.77 -2.11 39.11
N GLN A 248 -11.96 -1.78 40.38
CA GLN A 248 -13.29 -1.90 41.02
C GLN A 248 -14.31 -0.95 40.38
N LYS A 249 -13.96 0.35 40.26
CA LYS A 249 -14.87 1.32 39.59
C LYS A 249 -15.10 0.98 38.14
N LEU A 250 -14.09 0.44 37.46
CA LEU A 250 -14.25 0.01 36.07
C LEU A 250 -15.22 -1.15 35.96
N ASN A 251 -15.13 -2.13 36.87
CA ASN A 251 -15.99 -3.30 36.89
C ASN A 251 -17.46 -2.90 37.17
N GLU A 252 -17.71 -2.04 38.18
CA GLU A 252 -19.03 -1.51 38.51
C GLU A 252 -19.65 -0.76 37.31
N LEU A 253 -18.88 0.16 36.68
CA LEU A 253 -19.35 0.90 35.52
C LEU A 253 -19.70 -0.03 34.34
N LEU A 254 -18.91 -1.07 34.12
CA LEU A 254 -19.15 -2.02 33.03
C LEU A 254 -20.41 -2.88 33.30
N GLN A 255 -20.69 -3.25 34.55
CA GLN A 255 -21.92 -3.92 34.89
C GLN A 255 -23.16 -3.05 34.60
N GLU A 256 -23.12 -1.78 34.98
CA GLU A 256 -24.24 -0.84 34.70
C GLU A 256 -24.47 -0.70 33.18
N LEU A 257 -23.39 -0.59 32.40
CA LEU A 257 -23.48 -0.46 30.93
C LEU A 257 -23.97 -1.75 30.26
N LEU A 258 -23.56 -2.90 30.76
CA LEU A 258 -24.01 -4.21 30.26
C LEU A 258 -25.46 -4.52 30.64
N ASP A 259 -25.95 -4.03 31.76
CA ASP A 259 -27.36 -4.10 32.07
C ASP A 259 -28.22 -3.25 31.13
N ALA A 260 -27.70 -2.10 30.68
CA ALA A 260 -28.36 -1.24 29.71
C ALA A 260 -28.27 -1.78 28.24
N ASP A 261 -27.10 -2.29 27.82
CA ASP A 261 -26.90 -2.88 26.48
C ASP A 261 -26.20 -4.24 26.60
N ARG A 262 -26.99 -5.29 26.61
CA ARG A 262 -26.60 -6.67 26.90
C ARG A 262 -25.84 -7.39 25.76
N ASP A 263 -25.60 -6.76 24.65
CA ASP A 263 -24.94 -7.42 23.49
C ASP A 263 -23.58 -6.79 23.11
N ARG A 264 -23.04 -5.94 23.96
CA ARG A 264 -21.77 -5.24 23.74
C ARG A 264 -20.57 -6.13 24.08
N TRP A 265 -20.10 -6.89 23.09
CA TRP A 265 -18.97 -7.80 23.24
C TRP A 265 -17.67 -7.12 23.74
N ASP A 266 -17.41 -5.91 23.27
CA ASP A 266 -16.28 -5.09 23.73
C ASP A 266 -16.33 -4.81 25.25
N TYR A 267 -17.50 -4.55 25.79
CA TYR A 267 -17.66 -4.31 27.23
C TYR A 267 -17.48 -5.59 28.05
N TYR A 268 -17.94 -6.75 27.57
CA TYR A 268 -17.70 -8.04 28.25
C TYR A 268 -16.21 -8.36 28.36
N LYS A 269 -15.42 -8.12 27.31
CA LYS A 269 -13.97 -8.33 27.37
C LYS A 269 -13.31 -7.48 28.46
N GLU A 270 -13.72 -6.21 28.56
CA GLU A 270 -13.22 -5.29 29.59
C GLU A 270 -13.68 -5.68 30.99
N TYR A 271 -14.95 -6.12 31.13
CA TYR A 271 -15.51 -6.59 32.37
C TYR A 271 -14.75 -7.81 32.91
N ILE A 272 -14.55 -8.80 32.09
CA ILE A 272 -13.76 -9.98 32.44
C ILE A 272 -12.32 -9.58 32.81
N GLN A 273 -11.67 -8.72 32.00
CA GLN A 273 -10.32 -8.22 32.32
C GLN A 273 -10.30 -7.57 33.72
N SER A 274 -11.23 -6.65 34.01
CA SER A 274 -11.26 -5.99 35.31
C SER A 274 -11.48 -6.97 36.47
N SER A 275 -12.23 -8.05 36.23
CA SER A 275 -12.45 -9.09 37.24
C SER A 275 -11.16 -9.88 37.52
N PHE A 276 -10.33 -10.17 36.52
CA PHE A 276 -9.04 -10.82 36.73
C PHE A 276 -8.01 -9.89 37.39
N GLU A 277 -7.95 -8.63 37.01
CA GLU A 277 -7.06 -7.66 37.64
C GLU A 277 -7.36 -7.43 39.13
N LEU A 278 -8.63 -7.50 39.52
CA LEU A 278 -9.03 -7.45 40.93
C LEU A 278 -8.55 -8.65 41.76
N LEU A 279 -8.27 -9.80 41.11
CA LEU A 279 -7.68 -10.97 41.78
C LEU A 279 -6.16 -10.81 42.03
N GLU A 280 -5.47 -10.04 41.22
CA GLU A 280 -4.01 -9.87 41.27
C GLU A 280 -3.60 -8.70 42.18
N THR A 281 -4.43 -7.66 42.34
CA THR A 281 -4.14 -6.51 43.17
C THR A 281 -4.44 -6.80 44.66
N PRO A 282 -3.42 -6.85 45.56
CA PRO A 282 -3.69 -6.91 46.99
C PRO A 282 -4.27 -5.56 47.44
N SER A 283 -5.56 -5.51 47.68
CA SER A 283 -6.14 -4.37 48.37
C SER A 283 -5.71 -4.39 49.84
N GLY A 284 -4.93 -3.34 50.24
CA GLY A 284 -4.64 -3.13 51.65
C GLY A 284 -5.90 -3.14 52.49
N ASP A 285 -5.89 -3.87 53.62
CA ASP A 285 -6.86 -3.91 54.67
C ASP A 285 -8.21 -4.65 54.46
N GLN A 286 -8.47 -5.33 53.37
CA GLN A 286 -9.62 -6.23 53.29
C GLN A 286 -9.20 -7.66 52.88
N ILE A 287 -9.74 -8.63 53.60
CA ILE A 287 -9.63 -10.07 53.39
C ILE A 287 -9.70 -10.36 51.90
N ASN A 288 -8.63 -10.98 51.36
CA ASN A 288 -8.61 -11.50 49.98
C ASN A 288 -9.90 -12.29 49.76
N PRO A 289 -10.88 -11.82 48.95
CA PRO A 289 -11.98 -12.66 48.57
C PRO A 289 -11.36 -13.89 47.90
N ASP A 290 -11.79 -15.07 48.32
CA ASP A 290 -11.35 -16.30 47.71
C ASP A 290 -11.41 -16.13 46.19
N LYS A 291 -10.30 -16.40 45.49
CA LYS A 291 -10.20 -16.14 44.02
C LYS A 291 -11.36 -16.78 43.28
N GLU A 292 -11.80 -17.96 43.74
CA GLU A 292 -12.96 -18.66 43.23
C GLU A 292 -14.26 -17.87 43.45
N SER A 293 -14.46 -17.19 44.59
CA SER A 293 -15.71 -16.46 44.87
C SER A 293 -15.89 -15.20 44.03
N SER A 294 -14.78 -14.54 43.65
CA SER A 294 -14.83 -13.35 42.78
C SER A 294 -15.18 -13.73 41.33
N LEU A 295 -14.60 -14.80 40.76
CA LEU A 295 -14.96 -15.29 39.44
C LEU A 295 -16.36 -15.98 39.44
N ALA A 296 -16.79 -16.57 40.53
CA ALA A 296 -18.15 -17.05 40.71
C ALA A 296 -19.17 -15.90 40.66
N SER A 297 -18.83 -14.72 41.18
CA SER A 297 -19.65 -13.52 41.03
C SER A 297 -19.73 -13.04 39.58
N CYS A 298 -18.61 -13.10 38.85
CA CYS A 298 -18.56 -12.80 37.41
C CYS A 298 -19.46 -13.76 36.62
N GLN A 299 -19.35 -15.07 36.87
CA GLN A 299 -20.21 -16.08 36.25
C GLN A 299 -21.70 -15.87 36.61
N ALA A 300 -22.02 -15.62 37.87
CA ALA A 300 -23.40 -15.34 38.30
C ALA A 300 -23.99 -14.10 37.61
N PHE A 301 -23.17 -13.07 37.36
CA PHE A 301 -23.60 -11.91 36.60
C PHE A 301 -23.94 -12.28 35.16
N LEU A 302 -23.08 -13.05 34.47
CA LEU A 302 -23.31 -13.50 33.09
C LEU A 302 -24.59 -14.35 33.00
N GLU A 303 -24.79 -15.32 33.93
CA GLU A 303 -25.97 -16.16 33.94
C GLU A 303 -27.26 -15.34 34.20
N ARG A 304 -27.21 -14.37 35.12
CA ARG A 304 -28.31 -13.44 35.34
C ARG A 304 -28.72 -12.70 34.07
N ILE A 305 -27.75 -12.22 33.30
CA ILE A 305 -28.04 -11.53 32.02
C ILE A 305 -28.62 -12.50 31.00
N ILE A 306 -28.14 -13.72 30.92
CA ILE A 306 -28.63 -14.76 29.99
C ILE A 306 -30.10 -15.08 30.35
N GLU A 307 -30.40 -15.34 31.63
CA GLU A 307 -31.72 -15.72 32.11
C GLU A 307 -32.75 -14.60 31.99
N THR A 308 -32.34 -13.35 32.30
CA THR A 308 -33.23 -12.19 32.28
C THR A 308 -33.41 -11.56 30.90
N SER A 309 -32.69 -12.04 29.88
CA SER A 309 -32.84 -11.51 28.53
C SER A 309 -34.03 -12.13 27.81
N GLU A 310 -34.96 -11.31 27.33
CA GLU A 310 -36.14 -11.74 26.57
C GLU A 310 -35.79 -12.51 25.30
N ARG A 311 -34.69 -12.13 24.66
CA ARG A 311 -34.15 -12.80 23.46
C ARG A 311 -32.72 -13.22 23.73
N LYS A 312 -32.32 -14.37 23.19
CA LYS A 312 -30.94 -14.84 23.26
C LYS A 312 -30.02 -13.80 22.59
N LYS A 313 -29.06 -13.26 23.34
CA LYS A 313 -28.06 -12.30 22.90
C LYS A 313 -26.73 -12.99 22.81
N ARG A 314 -25.93 -12.63 21.79
CA ARG A 314 -24.64 -13.28 21.50
C ARG A 314 -23.55 -12.96 22.54
N GLY A 315 -23.49 -11.70 22.98
CA GLY A 315 -22.45 -11.18 23.88
C GLY A 315 -22.26 -11.99 25.18
N PRO A 316 -23.31 -12.29 25.95
CA PRO A 316 -23.19 -13.03 27.19
C PRO A 316 -22.66 -14.47 27.05
N TYR A 317 -23.02 -15.16 25.96
CA TYR A 317 -22.53 -16.51 25.68
C TYR A 317 -21.05 -16.50 25.28
N LEU A 318 -20.64 -15.52 24.48
CA LEU A 318 -19.22 -15.32 24.20
C LEU A 318 -18.42 -14.97 25.46
N ALA A 319 -19.02 -14.21 26.36
CA ALA A 319 -18.41 -13.86 27.65
C ALA A 319 -18.15 -15.08 28.52
N ARG A 320 -19.06 -16.07 28.53
CA ARG A 320 -18.83 -17.35 29.23
C ARG A 320 -17.64 -18.11 28.66
N LEU A 321 -17.54 -18.16 27.34
CA LEU A 321 -16.38 -18.80 26.66
C LEU A 321 -15.06 -18.06 26.96
N GLU A 322 -15.06 -16.73 26.92
CA GLU A 322 -13.89 -15.91 27.26
C GLU A 322 -13.46 -16.08 28.71
N LEU A 323 -14.44 -16.07 29.66
CA LEU A 323 -14.16 -16.29 31.08
C LEU A 323 -13.54 -17.68 31.29
N HIS A 324 -14.10 -18.71 30.66
CA HIS A 324 -13.58 -20.08 30.73
C HIS A 324 -12.16 -20.17 30.18
N GLN A 325 -11.90 -19.60 29.02
CA GLN A 325 -10.57 -19.58 28.38
C GLN A 325 -9.52 -18.90 29.27
N ARG A 326 -9.85 -17.75 29.86
CA ARG A 326 -8.92 -17.03 30.74
C ARG A 326 -8.67 -17.78 32.06
N MET A 327 -9.69 -18.41 32.62
CA MET A 327 -9.52 -19.25 33.81
C MET A 327 -8.56 -20.42 33.52
N ARG A 328 -8.70 -21.09 32.37
CA ARG A 328 -7.77 -22.17 31.96
C ARG A 328 -6.34 -21.65 31.78
N ALA A 329 -6.17 -20.46 31.21
CA ALA A 329 -4.85 -19.84 31.01
C ALA A 329 -4.09 -19.63 32.34
N VAL A 330 -4.84 -19.31 33.43
CA VAL A 330 -4.25 -19.14 34.78
C VAL A 330 -4.41 -20.42 35.64
N GLN A 331 -4.67 -21.59 35.02
CA GLN A 331 -4.76 -22.90 35.66
C GLN A 331 -5.84 -23.02 36.75
N MET A 332 -6.94 -22.28 36.64
CA MET A 332 -8.08 -22.39 37.53
C MET A 332 -9.09 -23.44 37.02
N PRO A 333 -9.87 -24.07 37.90
CA PRO A 333 -10.81 -25.14 37.53
C PRO A 333 -12.08 -24.58 36.85
N ALA A 334 -11.94 -24.11 35.60
CA ALA A 334 -13.01 -23.49 34.82
C ALA A 334 -14.20 -24.44 34.59
N ASP A 335 -13.95 -25.70 34.31
CA ASP A 335 -15.00 -26.72 34.09
C ASP A 335 -15.93 -26.93 35.28
N LYS A 336 -15.43 -26.74 36.52
CA LYS A 336 -16.25 -26.85 37.73
C LYS A 336 -17.17 -25.64 37.93
N LEU A 337 -16.74 -24.46 37.52
CA LEU A 337 -17.47 -23.23 37.77
C LEU A 337 -18.45 -22.89 36.63
N ILE A 338 -18.04 -23.10 35.39
CA ILE A 338 -18.76 -22.62 34.21
C ILE A 338 -19.38 -23.78 33.41
N GLY A 339 -18.77 -24.97 33.46
CA GLY A 339 -19.16 -26.16 32.70
C GLY A 339 -18.10 -26.57 31.68
N ASP A 340 -18.32 -27.69 30.98
CA ASP A 340 -17.40 -28.23 29.98
C ASP A 340 -17.26 -27.27 28.76
N PHE A 341 -16.05 -27.02 28.36
CA PHE A 341 -15.77 -26.01 27.31
C PHE A 341 -16.35 -26.41 25.94
N ASP A 342 -16.29 -27.67 25.57
CA ASP A 342 -16.85 -28.18 24.33
C ASP A 342 -18.38 -28.04 24.34
N GLU A 343 -19.04 -28.33 25.49
CA GLU A 343 -20.48 -28.19 25.63
C GLU A 343 -20.93 -26.71 25.50
N LEU A 344 -20.16 -25.79 26.04
CA LEU A 344 -20.45 -24.36 25.91
C LEU A 344 -20.30 -23.89 24.44
N ILE A 345 -19.34 -24.39 23.69
CA ILE A 345 -19.19 -24.07 22.25
C ILE A 345 -20.35 -24.70 21.47
N ILE A 346 -20.76 -25.93 21.79
CA ILE A 346 -21.91 -26.58 21.14
C ILE A 346 -23.21 -25.82 21.43
N GLU A 347 -23.44 -25.39 22.66
CA GLU A 347 -24.59 -24.55 23.03
C GLU A 347 -24.59 -23.24 22.21
N TYR A 348 -23.43 -22.56 22.12
CA TYR A 348 -23.28 -21.36 21.29
C TYR A 348 -23.62 -21.62 19.81
N PHE A 349 -23.13 -22.71 19.27
CA PHE A 349 -23.39 -23.11 17.89
C PHE A 349 -24.87 -23.49 17.64
N GLN A 350 -25.53 -24.14 18.58
CA GLN A 350 -26.95 -24.47 18.49
C GLN A 350 -27.80 -23.20 18.42
N LEU A 351 -27.43 -22.16 19.19
CA LEU A 351 -28.17 -20.90 19.27
C LEU A 351 -27.86 -19.92 18.10
N PHE A 352 -26.63 -19.89 17.60
CA PHE A 352 -26.15 -18.86 16.66
C PHE A 352 -25.49 -19.42 15.40
N GLY A 353 -25.49 -20.73 15.18
CA GLY A 353 -24.91 -21.37 14.01
C GLY A 353 -25.56 -20.96 12.68
N ASP A 354 -26.82 -20.48 12.74
CA ASP A 354 -27.54 -19.92 11.59
C ASP A 354 -27.05 -18.51 11.16
N LYS A 355 -26.09 -17.93 11.88
CA LYS A 355 -25.50 -16.61 11.61
C LYS A 355 -24.07 -16.77 11.07
N SER A 356 -23.73 -16.03 10.03
CA SER A 356 -22.39 -16.07 9.41
C SER A 356 -21.25 -15.68 10.37
N CYS A 357 -21.54 -14.87 11.39
CA CYS A 357 -20.55 -14.49 12.41
C CYS A 357 -20.14 -15.65 13.33
N CYS A 358 -20.93 -16.70 13.44
CA CYS A 358 -20.67 -17.83 14.35
C CYS A 358 -19.28 -18.46 14.11
N THR A 359 -18.87 -18.61 12.86
CA THR A 359 -17.55 -19.15 12.50
C THR A 359 -16.41 -18.31 13.08
N HIS A 360 -16.48 -16.98 12.96
CA HIS A 360 -15.47 -16.07 13.50
C HIS A 360 -15.48 -16.02 15.02
N ASP A 361 -16.67 -16.10 15.62
CA ASP A 361 -16.82 -16.09 17.07
C ASP A 361 -16.18 -17.32 17.70
N ILE A 362 -16.45 -18.53 17.17
CA ILE A 362 -15.88 -19.78 17.66
C ILE A 362 -14.38 -19.85 17.36
N ALA A 363 -13.92 -19.30 16.23
CA ALA A 363 -12.51 -19.26 15.86
C ALA A 363 -11.61 -18.62 16.92
N LEU A 364 -12.14 -17.63 17.67
CA LEU A 364 -11.41 -16.95 18.76
C LEU A 364 -10.98 -17.91 19.87
N PHE A 365 -11.73 -18.98 20.10
CA PHE A 365 -11.55 -19.91 21.20
C PHE A 365 -10.80 -21.20 20.81
N LEU A 366 -10.70 -21.53 19.51
CA LEU A 366 -9.99 -22.71 19.02
C LEU A 366 -8.50 -22.76 19.44
N PRO A 367 -7.73 -21.65 19.55
CA PRO A 367 -6.34 -21.70 19.99
C PRO A 367 -6.14 -22.32 21.38
N SER A 368 -7.14 -22.24 22.25
CA SER A 368 -7.04 -22.68 23.64
C SER A 368 -7.18 -24.20 23.83
N ILE A 369 -7.56 -24.94 22.78
CA ILE A 369 -7.76 -26.41 22.83
C ILE A 369 -6.79 -27.14 21.90
N SER A 370 -6.44 -28.37 22.26
CA SER A 370 -5.51 -29.20 21.49
C SER A 370 -6.07 -29.59 20.13
N MET A 371 -5.21 -29.94 19.19
CA MET A 371 -5.61 -30.35 17.84
C MET A 371 -6.63 -31.50 17.84
N LYS A 372 -6.43 -32.51 18.70
CA LYS A 372 -7.37 -33.64 18.83
C LYS A 372 -8.73 -33.16 19.30
N GLN A 373 -8.77 -32.34 20.35
CA GLN A 373 -10.04 -31.77 20.85
C GLN A 373 -10.76 -30.94 19.80
N ARG A 374 -10.01 -30.15 18.97
CA ARG A 374 -10.60 -29.42 17.85
C ARG A 374 -11.28 -30.34 16.84
N GLN A 375 -10.64 -31.45 16.47
CA GLN A 375 -11.21 -32.41 15.53
C GLN A 375 -12.44 -33.13 16.11
N ASP A 376 -12.40 -33.50 17.40
CA ASP A 376 -13.55 -34.09 18.11
C ASP A 376 -14.70 -33.10 18.17
N LEU A 377 -14.43 -31.81 18.51
CA LEU A 377 -15.43 -30.74 18.53
C LEU A 377 -16.04 -30.53 17.14
N ALA A 378 -15.22 -30.44 16.08
CA ALA A 378 -15.70 -30.31 14.71
C ALA A 378 -16.66 -31.43 14.31
N SER A 379 -16.35 -32.67 14.71
CA SER A 379 -17.20 -33.83 14.45
C SER A 379 -18.55 -33.73 15.17
N LYS A 380 -18.57 -33.23 16.41
CA LYS A 380 -19.79 -32.97 17.18
C LYS A 380 -20.63 -31.87 16.51
N LEU A 381 -20.01 -30.76 16.09
CA LEU A 381 -20.71 -29.64 15.42
C LEU A 381 -21.32 -30.05 14.08
N LEU A 382 -20.64 -30.91 13.30
CA LEU A 382 -21.21 -31.48 12.07
C LEU A 382 -22.39 -32.40 12.34
N ALA A 383 -22.34 -33.23 13.42
CA ALA A 383 -23.43 -34.07 13.82
C ALA A 383 -24.68 -33.26 14.22
N GLU A 384 -24.52 -32.10 14.84
CA GLU A 384 -25.62 -31.17 15.20
C GLU A 384 -26.39 -30.59 14.00
N CYS A 385 -25.82 -30.71 12.78
CA CYS A 385 -26.46 -30.20 11.58
C CYS A 385 -27.43 -31.21 10.94
N ASP A 386 -27.46 -32.47 11.35
CA ASP A 386 -28.27 -33.57 10.73
C ASP A 386 -28.15 -33.65 9.18
N ILE A 387 -27.03 -33.22 8.63
CA ILE A 387 -26.78 -33.21 7.20
C ILE A 387 -25.68 -34.25 6.91
N SER A 388 -26.02 -35.24 6.11
CA SER A 388 -25.09 -36.22 5.59
C SER A 388 -24.77 -35.88 4.12
N SER A 389 -23.85 -36.63 3.52
CA SER A 389 -23.57 -36.55 2.07
C SER A 389 -24.80 -36.79 1.16
N SER A 390 -25.85 -37.40 1.73
CA SER A 390 -27.10 -37.71 0.99
C SER A 390 -28.31 -36.86 1.41
N SER A 391 -28.20 -36.02 2.45
CA SER A 391 -29.28 -35.12 2.91
C SER A 391 -28.95 -33.66 2.59
N LEU A 392 -29.91 -32.93 2.00
CA LEU A 392 -29.75 -31.55 1.59
C LEU A 392 -30.38 -30.58 2.60
N PRO A 393 -29.84 -29.34 2.78
CA PRO A 393 -30.42 -28.33 3.67
C PRO A 393 -31.85 -27.99 3.30
N GLN A 394 -32.75 -27.95 4.32
CA GLN A 394 -34.19 -27.71 4.11
C GLN A 394 -34.54 -26.22 3.97
N ASN A 395 -33.79 -25.32 4.62
CA ASN A 395 -33.97 -23.88 4.60
C ASN A 395 -32.64 -23.13 4.65
N LYS A 396 -32.65 -21.79 4.53
CA LYS A 396 -31.46 -20.95 4.53
C LYS A 396 -30.70 -21.00 5.87
N GLU A 397 -31.41 -21.03 6.97
CA GLU A 397 -30.85 -21.09 8.33
C GLU A 397 -30.08 -22.41 8.52
N HIS A 398 -30.69 -23.52 8.14
CA HIS A 398 -30.08 -24.84 8.22
C HIS A 398 -28.83 -24.93 7.27
N MET A 399 -28.94 -24.37 6.09
CA MET A 399 -27.81 -24.26 5.18
C MET A 399 -26.66 -23.45 5.79
N GLN A 400 -26.94 -22.28 6.38
CA GLN A 400 -25.94 -21.43 7.00
C GLN A 400 -25.28 -22.13 8.21
N LYS A 401 -26.07 -22.85 9.03
CA LYS A 401 -25.54 -23.66 10.14
C LYS A 401 -24.56 -24.71 9.66
N HIS A 402 -24.89 -25.42 8.58
CA HIS A 402 -23.99 -26.42 7.98
C HIS A 402 -22.72 -25.77 7.42
N ILE A 403 -22.83 -24.63 6.73
CA ILE A 403 -21.68 -23.88 6.23
C ILE A 403 -20.73 -23.50 7.38
N CYS A 404 -21.27 -22.98 8.50
CA CYS A 404 -20.48 -22.64 9.68
C CYS A 404 -19.76 -23.89 10.25
N ALA A 405 -20.45 -25.01 10.36
CA ALA A 405 -19.85 -26.26 10.84
C ALA A 405 -18.68 -26.72 9.95
N LEU A 406 -18.84 -26.67 8.62
CA LEU A 406 -17.81 -27.03 7.66
C LEU A 406 -16.60 -26.08 7.71
N GLN A 407 -16.85 -24.78 7.84
CA GLN A 407 -15.78 -23.80 8.00
C GLN A 407 -14.98 -24.03 9.29
N ILE A 408 -15.65 -24.26 10.41
CA ILE A 408 -15.03 -24.59 11.69
C ILE A 408 -14.27 -25.91 11.59
N SER A 409 -14.86 -26.94 10.98
CA SER A 409 -14.21 -28.25 10.76
C SER A 409 -12.90 -28.11 9.98
N ARG A 410 -12.89 -27.25 8.94
CA ARG A 410 -11.67 -26.95 8.19
C ARG A 410 -10.63 -26.24 9.07
N MET A 411 -11.05 -25.24 9.86
CA MET A 411 -10.16 -24.53 10.81
C MET A 411 -9.58 -25.47 11.89
N CYS A 412 -10.34 -26.49 12.27
CA CYS A 412 -9.89 -27.54 13.17
C CYS A 412 -8.93 -28.56 12.53
N GLY A 413 -8.73 -28.47 11.20
CA GLY A 413 -7.79 -29.34 10.47
C GLY A 413 -8.31 -30.77 10.23
N SER A 414 -9.64 -31.02 10.30
CA SER A 414 -10.24 -32.34 10.09
C SER A 414 -9.96 -32.94 8.71
N HIS A 415 -9.61 -32.10 7.72
CA HIS A 415 -9.27 -32.50 6.34
C HIS A 415 -7.81 -32.92 6.17
N LEU A 416 -6.91 -32.58 7.12
CA LEU A 416 -5.46 -32.74 6.91
C LEU A 416 -5.03 -34.20 6.80
N ASP A 417 -5.66 -35.10 7.56
CA ASP A 417 -5.31 -36.49 7.60
C ASP A 417 -6.18 -37.37 6.67
N LEU A 418 -7.12 -36.75 5.92
CA LEU A 418 -7.98 -37.49 5.02
C LEU A 418 -7.24 -37.97 3.75
N PRO A 419 -7.47 -39.22 3.27
CA PRO A 419 -7.01 -39.67 1.98
C PRO A 419 -7.55 -38.83 0.84
N VAL A 420 -6.82 -38.76 -0.29
CA VAL A 420 -7.23 -37.94 -1.46
C VAL A 420 -8.62 -38.35 -1.99
N ASP A 421 -8.92 -39.66 -2.02
CA ASP A 421 -10.25 -40.15 -2.47
C ASP A 421 -11.41 -39.62 -1.57
N HIS A 422 -11.15 -39.51 -0.25
CA HIS A 422 -12.14 -38.93 0.67
C HIS A 422 -12.31 -37.43 0.45
N LEU A 423 -11.20 -36.71 0.15
CA LEU A 423 -11.24 -35.28 -0.18
C LEU A 423 -11.99 -35.05 -1.51
N LEU A 424 -11.81 -35.91 -2.51
CA LEU A 424 -12.55 -35.83 -3.77
C LEU A 424 -14.06 -36.11 -3.56
N ALA A 425 -14.41 -37.09 -2.72
CA ALA A 425 -15.79 -37.32 -2.34
C ALA A 425 -16.40 -36.11 -1.59
N PHE A 426 -15.63 -35.52 -0.69
CA PHE A 426 -16.04 -34.29 0.02
C PHE A 426 -16.21 -33.10 -0.94
N TYR A 427 -15.29 -32.92 -1.88
CA TYR A 427 -15.40 -31.94 -2.96
C TYR A 427 -16.69 -32.10 -3.76
N THR A 428 -17.04 -33.34 -4.16
CA THR A 428 -18.26 -33.66 -4.86
C THR A 428 -19.51 -33.29 -4.03
N ALA A 429 -19.52 -33.62 -2.74
CA ALA A 429 -20.62 -33.27 -1.84
C ALA A 429 -20.77 -31.73 -1.72
N LEU A 430 -19.69 -30.98 -1.60
CA LEU A 430 -19.72 -29.50 -1.54
C LEU A 430 -20.30 -28.89 -2.82
N LYS A 431 -19.98 -29.44 -4.00
CA LYS A 431 -20.58 -28.99 -5.27
C LYS A 431 -22.09 -29.22 -5.31
N LEU A 432 -22.57 -30.40 -4.88
CA LEU A 432 -23.98 -30.72 -4.78
C LEU A 432 -24.73 -29.77 -3.83
N HIS A 433 -24.16 -29.46 -2.68
CA HIS A 433 -24.70 -28.50 -1.73
C HIS A 433 -24.75 -27.08 -2.30
N TYR A 434 -23.70 -26.67 -3.02
CA TYR A 434 -23.69 -25.38 -3.72
C TYR A 434 -24.83 -25.26 -4.74
N GLU A 435 -24.96 -26.28 -5.60
CA GLU A 435 -25.97 -26.26 -6.67
C GLU A 435 -27.40 -26.32 -6.10
N HIS A 436 -27.63 -27.14 -5.06
CA HIS A 436 -28.91 -27.15 -4.35
C HIS A 436 -29.25 -25.79 -3.75
N GLY A 437 -28.29 -25.18 -3.01
CA GLY A 437 -28.51 -23.88 -2.39
C GLY A 437 -28.75 -22.77 -3.43
N ARG A 438 -28.00 -22.78 -4.54
CA ARG A 438 -28.17 -21.85 -5.67
C ARG A 438 -29.56 -22.01 -6.31
N SER A 439 -29.97 -23.22 -6.63
CA SER A 439 -31.25 -23.48 -7.31
C SER A 439 -32.46 -23.27 -6.42
N THR A 440 -32.34 -23.50 -5.13
CA THR A 440 -33.47 -23.43 -4.18
C THR A 440 -33.57 -22.05 -3.53
N PHE A 441 -32.46 -21.48 -3.06
CA PHE A 441 -32.42 -20.26 -2.23
C PHE A 441 -31.84 -19.04 -2.94
N GLY A 442 -31.21 -19.21 -4.13
CA GLY A 442 -30.53 -18.16 -4.89
C GLY A 442 -31.32 -17.55 -6.05
N LYS A 443 -32.59 -17.91 -6.25
CA LYS A 443 -33.35 -17.54 -7.48
C LYS A 443 -33.69 -16.05 -7.63
N GLN A 444 -33.58 -15.23 -6.63
CA GLN A 444 -33.98 -13.81 -6.63
C GLN A 444 -32.89 -12.87 -6.11
N LEU A 445 -31.62 -13.21 -6.34
CA LEU A 445 -30.50 -12.37 -5.91
C LEU A 445 -30.42 -11.09 -6.75
N LEU A 446 -30.20 -9.97 -6.09
CA LEU A 446 -29.80 -8.73 -6.75
C LEU A 446 -28.35 -8.87 -7.24
N ALA A 447 -27.99 -8.13 -8.28
CA ALA A 447 -26.63 -8.13 -8.82
C ALA A 447 -25.55 -7.70 -7.81
N THR A 448 -25.96 -7.05 -6.70
CA THR A 448 -25.08 -6.59 -5.61
C THR A 448 -25.01 -7.59 -4.44
N GLU A 449 -25.78 -8.66 -4.45
CA GLU A 449 -25.82 -9.65 -3.38
C GLU A 449 -24.93 -10.85 -3.71
N MET A 450 -24.32 -11.43 -2.69
CA MET A 450 -23.59 -12.70 -2.77
C MET A 450 -24.54 -13.88 -2.62
N GLY A 451 -24.29 -14.95 -3.35
CA GLY A 451 -25.08 -16.16 -3.26
C GLY A 451 -24.97 -16.80 -1.86
N PRO A 452 -26.10 -17.19 -1.24
CA PRO A 452 -26.07 -17.76 0.11
C PRO A 452 -25.34 -19.13 0.17
N SER A 453 -25.22 -19.83 -0.96
CA SER A 453 -24.50 -21.11 -1.09
C SER A 453 -23.05 -20.95 -1.57
N ASP A 454 -22.59 -19.74 -1.93
CA ASP A 454 -21.23 -19.51 -2.45
C ASP A 454 -20.11 -20.02 -1.50
N PRO A 455 -20.25 -19.97 -0.17
CA PRO A 455 -19.24 -20.54 0.73
C PRO A 455 -18.96 -22.04 0.51
N TYR A 456 -19.95 -22.84 0.05
CA TYR A 456 -19.70 -24.23 -0.32
C TYR A 456 -18.71 -24.35 -1.50
N ALA A 457 -18.89 -23.50 -2.51
CA ALA A 457 -17.99 -23.49 -3.67
C ALA A 457 -16.60 -22.98 -3.31
N LEU A 458 -16.49 -22.00 -2.42
CA LEU A 458 -15.20 -21.54 -1.90
C LEU A 458 -14.49 -22.66 -1.09
N LEU A 459 -15.21 -23.39 -0.25
CA LEU A 459 -14.68 -24.56 0.46
C LEU A 459 -14.24 -25.65 -0.53
N ALA A 460 -15.04 -25.94 -1.56
CA ALA A 460 -14.71 -26.89 -2.60
C ALA A 460 -13.42 -26.50 -3.34
N ALA A 461 -13.30 -25.22 -3.74
CA ALA A 461 -12.08 -24.71 -4.36
C ALA A 461 -10.85 -24.85 -3.44
N ASN A 462 -10.99 -24.63 -2.13
CA ASN A 462 -9.93 -24.83 -1.17
C ASN A 462 -9.54 -26.30 -0.99
N VAL A 463 -10.50 -27.24 -1.04
CA VAL A 463 -10.20 -28.68 -1.01
C VAL A 463 -9.40 -29.08 -2.25
N MET A 464 -9.76 -28.60 -3.42
CA MET A 464 -9.01 -28.88 -4.66
C MET A 464 -7.60 -28.25 -4.62
N TYR A 465 -7.48 -27.08 -3.99
CA TYR A 465 -6.18 -26.47 -3.73
C TYR A 465 -5.30 -27.36 -2.84
N ASP A 466 -5.85 -27.93 -1.76
CA ASP A 466 -5.11 -28.80 -0.85
C ASP A 466 -4.69 -30.11 -1.57
N ILE A 467 -5.56 -30.71 -2.38
CA ILE A 467 -5.23 -31.91 -3.17
C ILE A 467 -4.11 -31.58 -4.17
N SER A 468 -4.21 -30.45 -4.86
CA SER A 468 -3.19 -29.96 -5.79
C SER A 468 -1.82 -29.83 -5.12
N GLN A 469 -1.77 -29.31 -3.89
CA GLN A 469 -0.52 -29.20 -3.12
C GLN A 469 0.03 -30.58 -2.71
N ARG A 470 -0.82 -31.51 -2.28
CA ARG A 470 -0.39 -32.84 -1.84
C ARG A 470 0.14 -33.69 -2.99
N GLU A 471 -0.53 -33.64 -4.13
CA GLU A 471 -0.15 -34.43 -5.30
C GLU A 471 0.87 -33.70 -6.19
N ASN A 472 1.13 -32.42 -5.94
CA ASN A 472 1.96 -31.56 -6.79
C ASN A 472 1.47 -31.55 -8.25
N LYS A 473 0.15 -31.49 -8.45
CA LYS A 473 -0.50 -31.45 -9.76
C LYS A 473 -1.34 -30.18 -9.90
N SER A 474 -1.44 -29.66 -11.11
CA SER A 474 -2.19 -28.44 -11.40
C SER A 474 -3.64 -28.67 -11.87
N ASP A 475 -4.00 -29.91 -12.21
CA ASP A 475 -5.33 -30.26 -12.74
C ASP A 475 -6.46 -29.86 -11.79
N GLN A 476 -6.32 -30.20 -10.51
CA GLN A 476 -7.29 -29.91 -9.48
C GLN A 476 -7.48 -28.39 -9.28
N LEU A 477 -6.40 -27.63 -9.40
CA LEU A 477 -6.48 -26.16 -9.24
C LEU A 477 -7.11 -25.50 -10.49
N PHE A 478 -6.90 -26.05 -11.67
CA PHE A 478 -7.59 -25.64 -12.88
C PHE A 478 -9.10 -25.92 -12.78
N GLU A 479 -9.47 -27.08 -12.26
CA GLU A 479 -10.85 -27.45 -11.97
C GLU A 479 -11.49 -26.47 -10.95
N ALA A 480 -10.77 -26.17 -9.85
CA ALA A 480 -11.21 -25.15 -8.89
C ALA A 480 -11.47 -23.79 -9.56
N LEU A 481 -10.60 -23.38 -10.48
CA LEU A 481 -10.76 -22.15 -11.23
C LEU A 481 -12.04 -22.16 -12.10
N CYS A 482 -12.31 -23.25 -12.78
CA CYS A 482 -13.55 -23.43 -13.56
C CYS A 482 -14.80 -23.33 -12.65
N LEU A 483 -14.77 -23.95 -11.47
CA LEU A 483 -15.84 -23.84 -10.48
C LEU A 483 -16.04 -22.35 -10.04
N LEU A 484 -14.96 -21.65 -9.71
CA LEU A 484 -15.02 -20.25 -9.30
C LEU A 484 -15.59 -19.35 -10.42
N GLN A 485 -15.22 -19.60 -11.68
CA GLN A 485 -15.79 -18.87 -12.81
C GLN A 485 -17.30 -19.18 -13.01
N TYR A 486 -17.72 -20.41 -12.74
CA TYR A 486 -19.14 -20.75 -12.72
C TYR A 486 -19.90 -19.99 -11.62
N VAL A 487 -19.32 -19.90 -10.42
CA VAL A 487 -19.90 -19.11 -9.32
C VAL A 487 -20.05 -17.65 -9.71
N LEU A 488 -19.04 -17.04 -10.35
CA LEU A 488 -19.07 -15.65 -10.76
C LEU A 488 -20.15 -15.34 -11.81
N ARG A 489 -20.52 -16.28 -12.66
CA ARG A 489 -21.66 -16.12 -13.60
C ARG A 489 -22.99 -16.00 -12.85
N ASN A 490 -23.12 -16.61 -11.68
CA ASN A 490 -24.34 -16.61 -10.87
C ASN A 490 -24.33 -15.55 -9.76
N SER A 491 -23.15 -15.16 -9.29
CA SER A 491 -22.92 -14.24 -8.16
C SER A 491 -21.79 -13.26 -8.51
N THR A 492 -22.09 -12.30 -9.37
CA THR A 492 -21.12 -11.37 -9.96
C THR A 492 -20.47 -10.43 -8.93
N SER A 493 -21.12 -10.19 -7.79
CA SER A 493 -20.61 -9.31 -6.72
C SER A 493 -19.68 -10.01 -5.74
N ASN A 494 -19.53 -11.34 -5.81
CA ASN A 494 -18.74 -12.10 -4.83
C ASN A 494 -17.22 -11.79 -4.95
N PHE A 495 -16.74 -10.88 -4.11
CA PHE A 495 -15.34 -10.47 -4.11
C PHE A 495 -14.39 -11.54 -3.57
N HIS A 496 -14.83 -12.47 -2.71
CA HIS A 496 -13.98 -13.59 -2.23
C HIS A 496 -13.64 -14.55 -3.38
N VAL A 497 -14.61 -14.82 -4.24
CA VAL A 497 -14.40 -15.64 -5.44
C VAL A 497 -13.45 -14.93 -6.41
N LYS A 498 -13.61 -13.62 -6.62
CA LYS A 498 -12.71 -12.82 -7.47
C LYS A 498 -11.27 -12.82 -6.95
N LEU A 499 -11.08 -12.62 -5.64
CA LEU A 499 -9.75 -12.63 -5.02
C LEU A 499 -9.06 -13.99 -5.13
N LEU A 500 -9.79 -15.08 -4.86
CA LEU A 500 -9.23 -16.43 -4.99
C LEU A 500 -8.90 -16.75 -6.45
N SER A 501 -9.77 -16.39 -7.39
CA SER A 501 -9.53 -16.54 -8.85
C SER A 501 -8.33 -15.71 -9.30
N LEU A 502 -8.19 -14.45 -8.86
CA LEU A 502 -7.04 -13.58 -9.12
C LEU A 502 -5.73 -14.27 -8.72
N LYS A 503 -5.68 -14.82 -7.50
CA LYS A 503 -4.52 -15.55 -6.99
C LYS A 503 -4.19 -16.77 -7.86
N ILE A 504 -5.19 -17.61 -8.17
CA ILE A 504 -4.99 -18.82 -8.97
C ILE A 504 -4.51 -18.47 -10.38
N TYR A 505 -5.07 -17.44 -11.02
CA TYR A 505 -4.58 -16.98 -12.32
C TYR A 505 -3.11 -16.54 -12.27
N HIS A 506 -2.70 -15.81 -11.22
CA HIS A 506 -1.29 -15.46 -11.03
C HIS A 506 -0.38 -16.67 -10.76
N MET A 507 -0.88 -17.68 -10.04
CA MET A 507 -0.14 -18.93 -9.82
C MET A 507 0.17 -19.63 -11.14
N PHE A 508 -0.73 -19.59 -12.08
CA PHE A 508 -0.58 -20.16 -13.42
C PHE A 508 0.10 -19.23 -14.44
N GLY A 509 0.42 -18.00 -14.07
CA GLY A 509 0.95 -17.01 -15.02
C GLY A 509 -0.06 -16.58 -16.08
N CYS A 510 -1.36 -16.73 -15.83
CA CYS A 510 -2.43 -16.24 -16.70
C CYS A 510 -2.79 -14.79 -16.39
N LEU A 511 -2.04 -13.85 -16.98
CA LEU A 511 -2.16 -12.43 -16.67
C LEU A 511 -3.48 -11.78 -17.10
N LEU A 512 -4.03 -12.19 -18.22
CA LEU A 512 -5.29 -11.64 -18.70
C LEU A 512 -6.42 -11.95 -17.74
N GLY A 513 -6.54 -13.22 -17.31
CA GLY A 513 -7.54 -13.62 -16.32
C GLY A 513 -7.31 -12.94 -14.96
N ALA A 514 -6.05 -12.76 -14.55
CA ALA A 514 -5.73 -12.01 -13.34
C ALA A 514 -6.14 -10.52 -13.47
N GLN A 515 -5.86 -9.88 -14.60
CA GLN A 515 -6.26 -8.50 -14.86
C GLN A 515 -7.78 -8.34 -14.83
N GLU A 516 -8.53 -9.23 -15.48
CA GLU A 516 -10.00 -9.21 -15.47
C GLU A 516 -10.56 -9.30 -14.05
N MET A 517 -10.03 -10.20 -13.23
CA MET A 517 -10.45 -10.32 -11.82
C MET A 517 -10.12 -9.06 -11.02
N TYR A 518 -8.96 -8.46 -11.25
CA TYR A 518 -8.56 -7.21 -10.59
C TYR A 518 -9.46 -6.05 -11.01
N ASP A 519 -9.79 -5.94 -12.29
CA ASP A 519 -10.71 -4.92 -12.81
C ASP A 519 -12.13 -5.10 -12.26
N TYR A 520 -12.61 -6.34 -12.12
CA TYR A 520 -13.92 -6.65 -11.51
C TYR A 520 -13.98 -6.37 -10.00
N LEU A 521 -12.83 -6.32 -9.30
CA LEU A 521 -12.76 -5.90 -7.90
C LEU A 521 -12.95 -4.40 -7.73
N ASP A 522 -12.78 -3.60 -8.79
CA ASP A 522 -12.91 -2.13 -8.80
C ASP A 522 -12.05 -1.47 -7.68
N ILE A 523 -10.79 -1.91 -7.56
CA ILE A 523 -9.85 -1.44 -6.55
C ILE A 523 -9.52 0.03 -6.78
N LYS A 524 -9.80 0.88 -5.80
CA LYS A 524 -9.61 2.33 -5.90
C LYS A 524 -9.35 2.99 -4.55
N GLN A 525 -8.89 4.24 -4.60
CA GLN A 525 -8.56 5.04 -3.42
C GLN A 525 -7.58 4.30 -2.48
N ILE A 526 -7.87 4.24 -1.17
CA ILE A 526 -6.99 3.59 -0.19
C ILE A 526 -6.75 2.09 -0.48
N GLN A 527 -7.64 1.45 -1.20
CA GLN A 527 -7.45 0.06 -1.62
C GLN A 527 -6.28 -0.12 -2.59
N LEU A 528 -5.88 0.94 -3.34
CA LEU A 528 -4.67 0.92 -4.17
C LEU A 528 -3.40 0.73 -3.33
N ASP A 529 -3.40 1.23 -2.10
CA ASP A 529 -2.32 1.01 -1.13
C ASP A 529 -2.38 -0.39 -0.52
N SER A 530 -3.56 -0.81 -0.04
CA SER A 530 -3.69 -2.05 0.72
C SER A 530 -3.83 -3.32 -0.13
N MET A 531 -4.29 -3.23 -1.38
CA MET A 531 -4.56 -4.38 -2.27
C MET A 531 -3.72 -4.39 -3.55
N GLY A 532 -2.98 -3.32 -3.85
CA GLY A 532 -2.15 -3.21 -5.06
C GLY A 532 -1.10 -4.31 -5.19
N TYR A 533 -0.57 -4.80 -4.07
CA TYR A 533 0.42 -5.88 -4.01
C TYR A 533 -0.07 -7.17 -4.70
N ALA A 534 -1.39 -7.42 -4.71
CA ALA A 534 -1.97 -8.65 -5.25
C ALA A 534 -1.88 -8.75 -6.79
N HIS A 535 -1.64 -7.64 -7.49
CA HIS A 535 -1.61 -7.60 -8.95
C HIS A 535 -0.51 -6.74 -9.55
N CYS A 536 -0.39 -5.46 -9.13
CA CYS A 536 0.42 -4.47 -9.85
C CYS A 536 1.91 -4.87 -9.96
N GLN A 537 2.49 -5.40 -8.88
CA GLN A 537 3.90 -5.79 -8.81
C GLN A 537 4.22 -7.07 -9.60
N LEU A 538 3.21 -7.85 -9.97
CA LEU A 538 3.35 -9.10 -10.70
C LEU A 538 3.36 -8.93 -12.22
N LEU A 539 2.89 -7.78 -12.73
CA LEU A 539 2.80 -7.49 -14.16
C LEU A 539 4.19 -7.42 -14.85
N PRO A 540 5.19 -6.69 -14.33
CA PRO A 540 6.53 -6.65 -14.96
C PRO A 540 7.19 -8.00 -14.99
N LEU A 541 6.98 -8.83 -13.95
CA LEU A 541 7.52 -10.18 -13.85
C LEU A 541 7.03 -11.13 -14.94
N SER A 542 6.00 -10.76 -15.63
CA SER A 542 5.43 -11.52 -16.74
C SER A 542 5.61 -10.81 -18.09
N GLY A 543 6.46 -9.80 -18.13
CA GLY A 543 6.79 -9.07 -19.35
C GLY A 543 5.78 -7.99 -19.77
N ARG A 544 4.76 -7.71 -18.96
CA ARG A 544 3.76 -6.65 -19.25
C ARG A 544 4.20 -5.30 -18.71
N PHE A 545 5.31 -4.77 -19.18
CA PHE A 545 5.87 -3.50 -18.69
C PHE A 545 4.94 -2.29 -18.93
N ALA A 546 4.28 -2.22 -20.08
CA ALA A 546 3.33 -1.15 -20.37
C ALA A 546 2.06 -1.22 -19.50
N GLY A 547 1.51 -2.42 -19.29
CA GLY A 547 0.38 -2.65 -18.39
C GLY A 547 0.73 -2.29 -16.94
N ALA A 548 1.91 -2.69 -16.48
CA ALA A 548 2.44 -2.35 -15.17
C ALA A 548 2.56 -0.82 -14.99
N ARG A 549 3.10 -0.13 -15.99
CA ARG A 549 3.25 1.33 -15.95
C ARG A 549 1.91 2.04 -15.77
N ASN A 550 0.85 1.59 -16.47
CA ASN A 550 -0.49 2.15 -16.30
C ASN A 550 -1.04 1.94 -14.88
N CYS A 551 -0.85 0.77 -14.29
CA CYS A 551 -1.26 0.50 -12.90
C CYS A 551 -0.47 1.36 -11.91
N TYR A 552 0.83 1.54 -12.13
CA TYR A 552 1.67 2.39 -11.29
C TYR A 552 1.26 3.86 -11.39
N ASP A 553 0.95 4.36 -12.59
CA ASP A 553 0.48 5.74 -12.79
C ASP A 553 -0.84 6.00 -12.04
N ALA A 554 -1.79 5.07 -12.11
CA ALA A 554 -3.05 5.19 -11.38
C ALA A 554 -2.82 5.22 -9.86
N THR A 555 -1.93 4.36 -9.36
CA THR A 555 -1.57 4.29 -7.94
C THR A 555 -0.83 5.54 -7.49
N LEU A 556 0.18 5.99 -8.21
CA LEU A 556 0.95 7.20 -7.91
C LEU A 556 0.08 8.47 -7.95
N LYS A 557 -0.86 8.54 -8.90
CA LYS A 557 -1.85 9.63 -8.96
C LYS A 557 -2.72 9.66 -7.69
N PHE A 558 -3.14 8.49 -7.18
CA PHE A 558 -3.85 8.42 -5.90
C PHE A 558 -2.98 9.00 -4.77
N PHE A 559 -1.73 8.58 -4.62
CA PHE A 559 -0.85 9.07 -3.55
C PHE A 559 -0.60 10.58 -3.64
N THR A 560 -0.36 11.11 -4.84
CA THR A 560 -0.18 12.55 -5.07
C THR A 560 -1.44 13.35 -4.72
N ASN A 561 -2.61 12.89 -5.16
CA ASN A 561 -3.87 13.56 -4.83
C ASN A 561 -4.16 13.49 -3.32
N SER A 562 -4.00 12.31 -2.72
CA SER A 562 -4.18 12.11 -1.28
C SER A 562 -3.23 12.97 -0.44
N TYR A 563 -1.99 13.19 -0.89
CA TYR A 563 -1.06 14.09 -0.21
C TYR A 563 -1.60 15.52 -0.16
N LYS A 564 -2.06 16.05 -1.28
CA LYS A 564 -2.64 17.40 -1.38
C LYS A 564 -3.91 17.54 -0.54
N GLU A 565 -4.82 16.57 -0.63
CA GLU A 565 -6.07 16.56 0.14
C GLU A 565 -5.81 16.50 1.66
N ARG A 566 -4.85 15.69 2.12
CA ARG A 566 -4.51 15.59 3.54
C ARG A 566 -3.98 16.90 4.13
N LEU A 567 -3.16 17.64 3.38
CA LEU A 567 -2.70 18.96 3.81
C LEU A 567 -3.87 19.93 4.00
N GLU A 568 -4.89 19.84 3.14
CA GLU A 568 -6.10 20.64 3.28
C GLU A 568 -6.97 20.16 4.46
N TYR A 569 -7.11 18.84 4.68
CA TYR A 569 -7.85 18.34 5.85
C TYR A 569 -7.20 18.76 7.17
N ILE A 570 -5.87 18.72 7.28
CA ILE A 570 -5.18 19.25 8.47
C ILE A 570 -5.45 20.75 8.63
N ALA A 571 -5.42 21.54 7.57
CA ALA A 571 -5.77 22.97 7.63
C ALA A 571 -7.24 23.19 8.06
N LEU A 572 -8.17 22.35 7.59
CA LEU A 572 -9.58 22.41 7.98
C LEU A 572 -9.79 22.03 9.45
N THR A 573 -9.04 21.07 10.02
CA THR A 573 -9.13 20.76 11.44
C THR A 573 -8.78 21.96 12.33
N TYR A 574 -7.81 22.78 11.92
CA TYR A 574 -7.54 24.04 12.61
C TYR A 574 -8.70 25.05 12.44
N ARG A 575 -9.20 25.24 11.21
CA ARG A 575 -10.30 26.19 10.95
C ARG A 575 -11.57 25.86 11.74
N PHE A 576 -11.89 24.57 11.86
CA PHE A 576 -13.07 24.09 12.60
C PHE A 576 -12.77 23.70 14.05
N CYS A 577 -11.52 23.89 14.50
CA CYS A 577 -11.07 23.51 15.84
C CYS A 577 -11.37 22.04 16.19
N THR A 578 -11.34 21.11 15.23
CA THR A 578 -11.59 19.66 15.47
C THR A 578 -10.31 18.96 15.93
N PHE A 579 -9.84 19.30 17.14
CA PHE A 579 -8.56 18.82 17.70
C PHE A 579 -8.50 17.30 17.87
N SER A 580 -9.65 16.66 18.12
CA SER A 580 -9.75 15.22 18.27
C SER A 580 -9.36 14.42 17.00
N LYS A 581 -9.41 15.04 15.83
CA LYS A 581 -9.08 14.41 14.56
C LYS A 581 -7.66 14.70 14.05
N MET A 582 -6.94 15.64 14.65
CA MET A 582 -5.63 16.06 14.15
C MET A 582 -4.60 14.95 14.17
N GLU A 583 -4.49 14.21 15.27
CA GLU A 583 -3.53 13.13 15.40
C GLU A 583 -3.84 11.98 14.42
N GLU A 584 -5.11 11.64 14.23
CA GLU A 584 -5.54 10.65 13.24
C GLU A 584 -5.11 11.03 11.82
N PHE A 585 -5.32 12.30 11.42
CA PHE A 585 -4.90 12.78 10.09
C PHE A 585 -3.39 12.83 9.92
N LEU A 586 -2.64 13.19 10.96
CA LEU A 586 -1.17 13.20 10.90
C LEU A 586 -0.62 11.78 10.83
N ASN A 587 -1.13 10.84 11.63
CA ASN A 587 -0.74 9.43 11.57
C ASN A 587 -1.09 8.81 10.21
N PHE A 588 -2.26 9.14 9.66
CA PHE A 588 -2.66 8.69 8.33
C PHE A 588 -1.75 9.26 7.23
N LYS A 589 -1.36 10.54 7.36
CA LYS A 589 -0.38 11.17 6.47
C LYS A 589 0.95 10.40 6.49
N GLU A 590 1.49 10.10 7.67
CA GLU A 590 2.76 9.37 7.82
C GLU A 590 2.67 7.96 7.21
N ARG A 591 1.61 7.21 7.53
CA ARG A 591 1.40 5.86 6.98
C ARG A 591 1.37 5.84 5.46
N LEU A 592 0.71 6.81 4.81
CA LEU A 592 0.66 6.88 3.34
C LEU A 592 1.96 7.44 2.74
N THR A 593 2.64 8.37 3.40
CA THR A 593 3.92 8.90 2.93
C THR A 593 5.00 7.82 2.95
N ASN A 594 5.00 6.98 3.98
CA ASN A 594 5.96 5.89 4.19
C ASN A 594 5.42 4.53 3.69
N SER A 595 4.43 4.53 2.80
CA SER A 595 3.85 3.30 2.27
C SER A 595 4.85 2.51 1.42
N LEU A 596 4.99 1.20 1.71
CA LEU A 596 5.72 0.24 0.88
C LEU A 596 5.21 0.26 -0.58
N GLN A 597 3.89 0.31 -0.77
CA GLN A 597 3.26 0.33 -2.09
C GLN A 597 3.60 1.60 -2.89
N TYR A 598 3.65 2.76 -2.23
CA TYR A 598 4.07 4.02 -2.84
C TYR A 598 5.50 3.93 -3.36
N VAL A 599 6.43 3.48 -2.51
CA VAL A 599 7.85 3.33 -2.88
C VAL A 599 8.02 2.30 -4.01
N SER A 600 7.33 1.15 -3.90
CA SER A 600 7.35 0.13 -4.94
C SER A 600 6.89 0.66 -6.29
N CYS A 601 5.72 1.32 -6.33
CA CYS A 601 5.22 1.92 -7.57
C CYS A 601 6.14 3.01 -8.13
N SER A 602 6.76 3.83 -7.27
CA SER A 602 7.68 4.89 -7.69
C SER A 602 8.94 4.34 -8.33
N VAL A 603 9.56 3.34 -7.71
CA VAL A 603 10.80 2.72 -8.20
C VAL A 603 10.52 1.90 -9.48
N GLU A 604 9.52 1.05 -9.45
CA GLU A 604 9.21 0.15 -10.57
C GLU A 604 8.68 0.90 -11.80
N ALA A 605 7.93 2.00 -11.62
CA ALA A 605 7.50 2.83 -12.73
C ALA A 605 8.68 3.39 -13.52
N GLN A 606 9.72 3.88 -12.82
CA GLN A 606 10.92 4.42 -13.44
C GLN A 606 11.72 3.34 -14.17
N ILE A 607 11.81 2.13 -13.58
CA ILE A 607 12.45 0.99 -14.27
C ILE A 607 11.66 0.58 -15.51
N CYS A 608 10.33 0.52 -15.44
CA CYS A 608 9.50 0.26 -16.61
C CYS A 608 9.71 1.29 -17.73
N ASP A 609 9.88 2.57 -17.37
CA ASP A 609 10.17 3.63 -18.34
C ASP A 609 11.53 3.41 -19.01
N LEU A 610 12.59 3.06 -18.27
CA LEU A 610 13.90 2.73 -18.83
C LEU A 610 13.84 1.49 -19.73
N VAL A 611 13.16 0.44 -19.30
CA VAL A 611 12.98 -0.79 -20.09
C VAL A 611 12.21 -0.51 -21.37
N SER A 612 11.20 0.34 -21.33
CA SER A 612 10.34 0.66 -22.47
C SER A 612 10.91 1.72 -23.41
N CYS A 613 12.03 2.35 -23.06
CA CYS A 613 12.67 3.36 -23.91
C CYS A 613 12.92 2.86 -25.33
N TYR A 614 12.53 3.63 -26.36
CA TYR A 614 12.75 3.33 -27.78
C TYR A 614 12.88 4.63 -28.59
N GLY A 615 13.34 4.53 -29.83
CA GLY A 615 13.37 5.65 -30.77
C GLY A 615 14.62 6.54 -30.69
N ASN A 616 14.45 7.85 -30.51
CA ASN A 616 15.55 8.81 -30.48
C ASN A 616 16.13 8.87 -29.04
N VAL A 617 17.47 8.65 -28.95
CA VAL A 617 18.17 8.67 -27.64
C VAL A 617 18.04 10.04 -26.95
N GLN A 618 18.00 11.14 -27.67
CA GLN A 618 17.82 12.50 -27.11
C GLN A 618 16.49 12.66 -26.41
N GLN A 619 15.40 12.13 -26.99
CA GLN A 619 14.07 12.15 -26.33
C GLN A 619 14.07 11.27 -25.08
N ASN A 620 14.65 10.07 -25.15
CA ASN A 620 14.74 9.16 -24.02
C ASN A 620 15.60 9.75 -22.90
N LEU A 621 16.69 10.42 -23.24
CA LEU A 621 17.57 11.10 -22.30
C LEU A 621 16.84 12.27 -21.60
N SER A 622 16.10 13.10 -22.34
CA SER A 622 15.32 14.19 -21.74
C SER A 622 14.20 13.66 -20.84
N SER A 623 13.54 12.57 -21.22
CA SER A 623 12.57 11.90 -20.37
C SER A 623 13.20 11.37 -19.09
N TYR A 624 14.38 10.75 -19.19
CA TYR A 624 15.13 10.28 -18.03
C TYR A 624 15.53 11.44 -17.10
N MET A 625 16.07 12.54 -17.66
CA MET A 625 16.46 13.72 -16.86
C MET A 625 15.26 14.35 -16.12
N ALA A 626 14.05 14.20 -16.68
CA ALA A 626 12.83 14.64 -16.04
C ALA A 626 12.42 13.77 -14.83
N MET A 627 12.97 12.56 -14.66
CA MET A 627 12.67 11.68 -13.51
C MET A 627 13.27 12.18 -12.20
N SER A 628 14.17 13.16 -12.21
CA SER A 628 14.80 13.76 -11.01
C SER A 628 15.49 12.75 -10.09
N ILE A 629 16.13 11.72 -10.66
CA ILE A 629 16.91 10.73 -9.91
C ILE A 629 18.28 11.30 -9.58
N GLU A 630 18.61 11.42 -8.29
CA GLU A 630 19.93 11.85 -7.84
C GLU A 630 20.78 10.63 -7.46
N PRO A 631 21.96 10.43 -8.09
CA PRO A 631 22.77 9.26 -7.80
C PRO A 631 23.38 9.30 -6.39
N ALA A 632 23.74 10.47 -5.88
CA ALA A 632 24.43 10.59 -4.59
C ALA A 632 23.52 10.44 -3.37
N GLU A 633 22.23 10.72 -3.48
CA GLU A 633 21.28 10.71 -2.37
C GLU A 633 20.28 9.55 -2.47
N ASP A 634 20.14 8.79 -1.38
CA ASP A 634 19.02 7.89 -1.20
C ASP A 634 17.92 8.61 -0.39
N ARG A 635 16.85 8.98 -1.08
CA ARG A 635 15.74 9.75 -0.48
C ARG A 635 14.73 8.87 0.26
N ILE A 636 14.90 7.55 0.22
CA ILE A 636 13.96 6.60 0.82
C ILE A 636 14.40 6.28 2.25
N ALA A 637 13.55 6.62 3.21
CA ALA A 637 13.76 6.27 4.62
C ALA A 637 13.33 4.81 4.87
N TRP A 638 14.20 3.85 4.53
CA TRP A 638 13.91 2.41 4.56
C TRP A 638 13.39 1.90 5.90
N HIS A 639 13.84 2.49 7.01
CA HIS A 639 13.46 2.11 8.38
C HIS A 639 12.10 2.67 8.83
N GLU A 640 11.54 3.62 8.07
CA GLU A 640 10.24 4.25 8.36
C GLU A 640 9.10 3.64 7.53
N LEU A 641 9.41 2.73 6.59
CA LEU A 641 8.40 2.15 5.72
C LEU A 641 7.34 1.39 6.52
N SER A 642 6.09 1.57 6.08
CA SER A 642 4.90 0.94 6.67
C SER A 642 4.35 -0.13 5.75
N ASP A 643 4.05 -1.31 6.32
CA ASP A 643 3.29 -2.37 5.63
C ASP A 643 1.80 -2.09 5.77
N ASN A 644 1.20 -1.56 4.71
CA ASN A 644 -0.24 -1.26 4.65
C ASN A 644 -1.02 -2.34 3.88
N ARG A 645 -0.38 -3.46 3.50
CA ARG A 645 -1.02 -4.56 2.76
C ARG A 645 -2.10 -5.24 3.59
N ASP A 646 -3.28 -5.46 3.01
CA ASP A 646 -4.34 -6.28 3.60
C ASP A 646 -4.05 -7.76 3.28
N LEU A 647 -3.34 -8.43 4.19
CA LEU A 647 -2.95 -9.83 4.05
C LEU A 647 -4.02 -10.81 4.55
N GLU A 648 -5.21 -10.32 4.90
CA GLU A 648 -6.36 -11.15 5.34
C GLU A 648 -7.50 -11.16 4.31
N ALA A 649 -7.29 -10.54 3.15
CA ALA A 649 -8.32 -10.37 2.13
C ALA A 649 -8.85 -11.70 1.55
N ILE A 650 -7.99 -12.72 1.41
CA ILE A 650 -8.39 -14.04 0.89
C ILE A 650 -8.72 -14.98 2.07
N ILE A 651 -9.98 -15.39 2.15
CA ILE A 651 -10.47 -16.28 3.21
C ILE A 651 -10.38 -17.73 2.76
N ARG A 652 -9.73 -18.58 3.58
CA ARG A 652 -9.61 -20.02 3.33
C ARG A 652 -10.04 -20.93 4.50
N TRP A 653 -10.27 -20.37 5.68
CA TRP A 653 -10.57 -21.13 6.91
C TRP A 653 -9.51 -22.20 7.21
N ASP A 654 -8.25 -21.88 7.01
CA ASP A 654 -7.16 -22.81 7.27
C ASP A 654 -6.92 -23.04 8.77
N PRO A 655 -6.36 -24.22 9.14
CA PRO A 655 -5.94 -24.47 10.51
C PRO A 655 -4.95 -23.45 11.01
N LEU A 656 -5.03 -23.05 12.28
CA LEU A 656 -4.26 -21.96 12.88
C LEU A 656 -2.73 -22.10 12.70
N HIS A 657 -2.20 -23.34 12.68
CA HIS A 657 -0.76 -23.57 12.47
C HIS A 657 -0.32 -23.42 11.01
N LEU A 658 -1.27 -23.31 10.07
CA LEU A 658 -1.03 -23.06 8.64
C LEU A 658 -1.36 -21.63 8.22
N VAL A 659 -1.91 -20.82 9.13
CA VAL A 659 -2.17 -19.40 8.87
C VAL A 659 -0.87 -18.60 8.91
N ASP A 660 -0.72 -17.61 8.05
CA ASP A 660 0.42 -16.70 8.00
C ASP A 660 0.70 -16.08 9.37
N THR A 661 1.80 -16.44 9.99
CA THR A 661 2.19 -15.89 11.28
C THR A 661 2.67 -14.43 11.14
N GLU A 662 2.61 -13.66 12.22
CA GLU A 662 3.18 -12.30 12.24
C GLU A 662 4.67 -12.29 11.84
N ALA A 663 5.42 -13.31 12.25
CA ALA A 663 6.83 -13.47 11.86
C ALA A 663 6.99 -13.66 10.35
N GLN A 664 6.15 -14.48 9.71
CA GLN A 664 6.18 -14.70 8.25
C GLN A 664 5.73 -13.46 7.48
N ARG A 665 4.73 -12.73 7.98
CA ARG A 665 4.31 -11.44 7.39
C ARG A 665 5.43 -10.42 7.45
N LYS A 666 6.11 -10.33 8.60
CA LYS A 666 7.28 -9.47 8.77
C LYS A 666 8.44 -9.88 7.85
N GLU A 667 8.75 -11.17 7.76
CA GLU A 667 9.77 -11.66 6.85
C GLU A 667 9.46 -11.30 5.39
N SER A 668 8.20 -11.46 4.97
CA SER A 668 7.76 -11.02 3.64
C SER A 668 7.95 -9.52 3.42
N PHE A 669 7.65 -8.70 4.42
CA PHE A 669 7.85 -7.26 4.36
C PHE A 669 9.33 -6.89 4.25
N ASP A 670 10.17 -7.50 5.09
CA ASP A 670 11.63 -7.28 5.08
C ASP A 670 12.23 -7.70 3.72
N GLN A 671 11.81 -8.83 3.14
CA GLN A 671 12.25 -9.26 1.81
C GLN A 671 11.81 -8.30 0.69
N GLU A 672 10.61 -7.71 0.77
CA GLU A 672 10.19 -6.70 -0.21
C GLU A 672 11.01 -5.41 -0.09
N ILE A 673 11.39 -4.99 1.12
CA ILE A 673 12.33 -3.88 1.31
C ILE A 673 13.67 -4.16 0.65
N GLU A 674 14.23 -5.36 0.82
CA GLU A 674 15.49 -5.76 0.18
C GLU A 674 15.40 -5.74 -1.37
N VAL A 675 14.28 -6.24 -1.92
CA VAL A 675 14.00 -6.13 -3.36
C VAL A 675 14.04 -4.66 -3.79
N LEU A 676 13.34 -3.79 -3.07
CA LEU A 676 13.28 -2.37 -3.43
C LEU A 676 14.62 -1.65 -3.26
N GLN A 677 15.45 -2.04 -2.28
CA GLN A 677 16.82 -1.52 -2.15
C GLN A 677 17.68 -1.88 -3.37
N ILE A 678 17.61 -3.14 -3.85
CA ILE A 678 18.29 -3.57 -5.09
C ILE A 678 17.78 -2.71 -6.26
N ARG A 679 16.49 -2.55 -6.42
CA ARG A 679 15.86 -1.83 -7.52
C ARG A 679 16.17 -0.33 -7.48
N SER A 680 16.13 0.30 -6.32
CA SER A 680 16.50 1.71 -6.12
C SER A 680 17.98 1.93 -6.45
N LEU A 681 18.85 1.06 -5.93
CA LEU A 681 20.29 1.16 -6.20
C LEU A 681 20.61 0.97 -7.71
N MET A 682 19.89 0.08 -8.38
CA MET A 682 20.00 -0.08 -9.84
C MET A 682 19.62 1.21 -10.59
N LEU A 683 18.55 1.90 -10.22
CA LEU A 683 18.19 3.20 -10.78
C LEU A 683 19.27 4.26 -10.55
N ARG A 684 19.83 4.32 -9.35
CA ARG A 684 20.90 5.28 -8.99
C ARG A 684 22.19 4.99 -9.77
N LEU A 685 22.53 3.72 -10.02
CA LEU A 685 23.62 3.35 -10.90
C LEU A 685 23.38 3.87 -12.33
N PHE A 686 22.17 3.72 -12.89
CA PHE A 686 21.82 4.27 -14.19
C PHE A 686 21.88 5.81 -14.20
N ALA A 687 21.48 6.48 -13.14
CA ALA A 687 21.63 7.92 -12.99
C ALA A 687 23.10 8.33 -13.03
N ALA A 688 23.97 7.65 -12.28
CA ALA A 688 25.41 7.90 -12.31
C ALA A 688 26.04 7.64 -13.68
N PHE A 689 25.59 6.60 -14.41
CA PHE A 689 26.04 6.35 -15.78
C PHE A 689 25.70 7.52 -16.72
N ILE A 690 24.51 8.09 -16.59
CA ILE A 690 24.06 9.21 -17.43
C ILE A 690 24.79 10.49 -17.04
N ASP A 691 24.93 10.79 -15.76
CA ASP A 691 25.66 11.97 -15.27
C ASP A 691 27.12 11.97 -15.70
N LEU A 692 27.81 10.84 -15.62
CA LEU A 692 29.19 10.69 -16.06
C LEU A 692 29.34 10.93 -17.58
N ASN A 693 28.30 10.62 -18.34
CA ASN A 693 28.34 10.70 -19.79
C ASN A 693 27.76 12.00 -20.36
N HIS A 694 26.75 12.59 -19.70
CA HIS A 694 26.05 13.79 -20.20
C HIS A 694 26.02 14.96 -19.20
N GLY A 695 26.72 14.85 -18.05
CA GLY A 695 26.75 15.88 -17.02
C GLY A 695 26.96 17.26 -17.62
N THR A 696 26.00 18.15 -17.36
CA THR A 696 26.06 19.56 -17.77
C THR A 696 27.27 20.18 -17.11
N LYS A 697 28.16 20.76 -17.92
CA LYS A 697 29.21 21.64 -17.44
C LYS A 697 28.59 22.79 -16.67
N ASN A 698 28.57 22.71 -15.37
CA ASN A 698 28.39 23.90 -14.56
C ASN A 698 29.56 24.83 -14.85
N ASN A 699 29.29 26.14 -14.89
CA ASN A 699 30.21 27.21 -15.29
C ASN A 699 31.57 27.27 -14.53
N SER A 700 31.85 26.30 -13.65
CA SER A 700 33.09 26.21 -12.84
C SER A 700 34.10 25.14 -13.25
N GLY A 701 33.86 24.33 -14.26
CA GLY A 701 34.88 23.42 -14.81
C GLY A 701 35.28 22.19 -13.98
N GLU A 702 34.69 21.93 -12.81
CA GLU A 702 35.17 20.95 -11.83
C GLU A 702 34.39 19.63 -11.75
N CYS A 703 33.43 19.32 -12.66
CA CYS A 703 32.46 18.25 -12.48
C CYS A 703 32.93 16.81 -12.79
N SER A 704 34.10 16.54 -13.34
CA SER A 704 34.43 15.17 -13.78
C SER A 704 34.90 14.24 -12.62
N GLY A 705 35.56 14.78 -11.61
CA GLY A 705 36.07 13.96 -10.49
C GLY A 705 35.00 13.47 -9.51
N ASN A 706 33.94 14.22 -9.33
CA ASN A 706 32.87 13.85 -8.38
C ASN A 706 31.96 12.73 -8.93
N ALA A 707 31.61 12.77 -10.22
CA ALA A 707 30.74 11.77 -10.84
C ALA A 707 31.37 10.36 -10.90
N THR A 708 32.69 10.29 -11.14
CA THR A 708 33.42 9.01 -11.12
C THR A 708 33.45 8.41 -9.71
N ALA A 709 33.77 9.22 -8.69
CA ALA A 709 33.77 8.79 -7.30
C ALA A 709 32.37 8.33 -6.84
N THR A 710 31.31 9.02 -7.26
CA THR A 710 29.94 8.63 -6.98
C THR A 710 29.60 7.26 -7.59
N LEU A 711 29.99 7.00 -8.83
CA LEU A 711 29.75 5.71 -9.47
C LEU A 711 30.52 4.57 -8.80
N GLU A 712 31.77 4.81 -8.38
CA GLU A 712 32.56 3.83 -7.63
C GLU A 712 31.89 3.51 -6.28
N LEU A 713 31.44 4.50 -5.51
CA LEU A 713 30.73 4.31 -4.25
C LEU A 713 29.43 3.53 -4.42
N LEU A 714 28.67 3.81 -5.47
CA LEU A 714 27.43 3.07 -5.76
C LEU A 714 27.69 1.62 -6.15
N ARG A 715 28.76 1.37 -6.90
CA ARG A 715 29.22 0.02 -7.26
C ARG A 715 29.62 -0.78 -6.02
N ASP A 716 30.38 -0.17 -5.11
CA ASP A 716 30.78 -0.79 -3.84
C ASP A 716 29.54 -1.09 -2.98
N SER A 717 28.56 -0.17 -2.94
CA SER A 717 27.29 -0.36 -2.26
C SER A 717 26.49 -1.52 -2.88
N TRP A 718 26.49 -1.67 -4.21
CA TRP A 718 25.85 -2.76 -4.93
C TRP A 718 26.46 -4.11 -4.54
N THR A 719 27.77 -4.23 -4.59
CA THR A 719 28.49 -5.45 -4.21
C THR A 719 28.28 -5.80 -2.74
N GLY A 720 28.35 -4.78 -1.85
CA GLY A 720 28.14 -4.94 -0.42
C GLY A 720 26.72 -5.41 -0.09
N LEU A 721 25.70 -4.89 -0.79
CA LEU A 721 24.31 -5.30 -0.63
C LEU A 721 24.13 -6.79 -0.98
N TYR A 722 24.63 -7.25 -2.13
CA TYR A 722 24.52 -8.65 -2.53
C TYR A 722 25.31 -9.60 -1.62
N GLN A 723 26.49 -9.18 -1.13
CA GLN A 723 27.25 -9.96 -0.14
C GLN A 723 26.46 -10.13 1.16
N ARG A 724 25.85 -9.06 1.66
CA ARG A 724 24.97 -9.09 2.85
C ARG A 724 23.81 -10.06 2.65
N LEU A 725 23.11 -9.97 1.52
CA LEU A 725 21.94 -10.80 1.21
C LEU A 725 22.28 -12.29 1.12
N ARG A 726 23.43 -12.61 0.56
CA ARG A 726 23.92 -14.02 0.50
C ARG A 726 24.25 -14.56 1.88
N LEU A 727 24.82 -13.75 2.77
CA LEU A 727 25.11 -14.14 4.15
C LEU A 727 23.83 -14.40 4.96
N MET A 728 22.75 -13.68 4.69
CA MET A 728 21.46 -13.88 5.35
C MET A 728 20.78 -15.21 5.00
N ASN A 729 21.25 -15.90 3.97
CA ASN A 729 20.76 -17.22 3.55
C ASN A 729 19.22 -17.30 3.50
N TYR A 730 18.60 -16.31 2.86
CA TYR A 730 17.15 -16.26 2.69
C TYR A 730 16.64 -17.57 2.08
N LYS A 731 15.83 -18.29 2.83
CA LYS A 731 15.02 -19.36 2.26
C LYS A 731 13.87 -18.67 1.53
N PRO A 732 13.59 -19.01 0.26
CA PRO A 732 12.35 -18.56 -0.35
C PRO A 732 11.23 -18.95 0.62
N LEU A 733 10.41 -18.01 1.03
CA LEU A 733 9.15 -18.25 1.73
C LEU A 733 8.49 -19.37 0.93
N SER A 734 8.29 -20.51 1.54
CA SER A 734 8.03 -21.77 0.86
C SER A 734 7.05 -21.57 -0.29
N GLN A 735 7.24 -22.28 -1.42
CA GLN A 735 6.31 -22.29 -2.55
C GLN A 735 4.88 -22.73 -2.16
N THR A 736 4.69 -23.24 -0.95
CA THR A 736 3.39 -23.35 -0.32
C THR A 736 2.85 -21.94 -0.20
N PHE A 737 1.97 -21.61 -1.10
CA PHE A 737 1.24 -20.39 -1.17
C PHE A 737 0.62 -20.09 0.18
N LEU A 738 1.28 -19.29 0.98
CA LEU A 738 0.66 -18.64 2.10
C LEU A 738 -0.64 -18.01 1.61
N VAL A 739 -1.66 -17.99 2.40
CA VAL A 739 -3.01 -17.70 1.97
C VAL A 739 -3.07 -16.42 1.13
N ASN A 740 -2.35 -15.38 1.54
CA ASN A 740 -2.36 -14.08 0.89
C ASN A 740 -1.03 -13.65 0.27
N LEU A 741 0.06 -14.38 0.53
CA LEU A 741 1.39 -14.00 0.08
C LEU A 741 1.82 -14.85 -1.12
N LEU A 742 2.28 -14.19 -2.15
CA LEU A 742 3.05 -14.81 -3.22
C LEU A 742 4.54 -14.73 -2.89
N PRO A 743 5.37 -15.68 -3.34
CA PRO A 743 6.81 -15.59 -3.16
C PRO A 743 7.36 -14.24 -3.63
N THR A 744 8.24 -13.65 -2.84
CA THR A 744 8.88 -12.38 -3.19
C THR A 744 9.82 -12.54 -4.38
N ARG A 745 10.14 -11.44 -5.05
CA ARG A 745 11.08 -11.44 -6.19
C ARG A 745 12.55 -11.61 -5.77
N LEU A 746 12.84 -11.61 -4.49
CA LEU A 746 14.21 -11.61 -3.98
C LEU A 746 15.00 -12.83 -4.48
N HIS A 747 14.40 -14.04 -4.45
CA HIS A 747 15.04 -15.24 -4.98
C HIS A 747 15.43 -15.11 -6.45
N LEU A 748 14.55 -14.52 -7.27
CA LEU A 748 14.81 -14.29 -8.69
C LEU A 748 15.99 -13.34 -8.91
N LEU A 749 16.08 -12.25 -8.13
CA LEU A 749 17.18 -11.28 -8.22
C LEU A 749 18.51 -11.86 -7.73
N LEU A 750 18.49 -12.87 -6.84
CA LEU A 750 19.70 -13.56 -6.34
C LEU A 750 20.14 -14.72 -7.25
N GLU A 751 19.21 -15.42 -7.89
CA GLU A 751 19.51 -16.53 -8.80
C GLU A 751 19.99 -16.08 -10.17
N LEU A 752 19.38 -15.02 -10.72
CA LEU A 752 19.73 -14.47 -12.02
C LEU A 752 21.00 -13.62 -11.95
N PRO A 753 21.72 -13.43 -13.06
CA PRO A 753 23.02 -12.77 -13.07
C PRO A 753 22.99 -11.25 -12.86
N TYR A 754 22.01 -10.69 -12.11
CA TYR A 754 21.90 -9.25 -11.86
C TYR A 754 23.14 -8.66 -11.21
N GLU A 755 23.69 -9.32 -10.18
CA GLU A 755 24.87 -8.86 -9.43
C GLU A 755 26.05 -8.64 -10.37
N ARG A 756 26.45 -9.71 -11.08
CA ARG A 756 27.59 -9.71 -11.98
C ARG A 756 27.37 -8.79 -13.17
N PHE A 757 26.16 -8.80 -13.73
CA PHE A 757 25.83 -7.99 -14.90
C PHE A 757 25.94 -6.49 -14.61
N MET A 758 25.43 -6.01 -13.48
CA MET A 758 25.50 -4.61 -13.10
C MET A 758 26.89 -4.18 -12.65
N ASP A 759 27.65 -5.05 -11.98
CA ASP A 759 29.04 -4.77 -11.59
C ASP A 759 29.94 -4.61 -12.82
N ASP A 760 29.88 -5.55 -13.76
CA ASP A 760 30.64 -5.50 -15.01
C ASP A 760 30.19 -4.29 -15.87
N LEU A 761 28.91 -3.94 -15.85
CA LEU A 761 28.38 -2.77 -16.55
C LEU A 761 28.93 -1.46 -15.97
N ALA A 762 28.96 -1.33 -14.64
CA ALA A 762 29.54 -0.15 -13.97
C ALA A 762 31.03 -0.03 -14.28
N GLN A 763 31.77 -1.14 -14.26
CA GLN A 763 33.19 -1.17 -14.63
C GLN A 763 33.41 -0.78 -16.10
N LEU A 764 32.55 -1.27 -17.03
CA LEU A 764 32.61 -0.89 -18.43
C LEU A 764 32.46 0.62 -18.63
N VAL A 765 31.53 1.26 -17.92
CA VAL A 765 31.30 2.71 -18.00
C VAL A 765 32.50 3.50 -17.46
N LEU A 766 33.11 3.07 -16.36
CA LEU A 766 34.30 3.66 -15.77
C LEU A 766 35.52 3.55 -16.75
N ASP A 767 35.72 2.36 -17.31
CA ASP A 767 36.84 2.12 -18.25
C ASP A 767 36.62 2.85 -19.57
N LEU A 768 35.41 2.98 -20.08
CA LEU A 768 35.05 3.81 -21.23
C LEU A 768 35.32 5.30 -21.00
N HIS A 769 35.02 5.77 -19.80
CA HIS A 769 35.25 7.16 -19.43
C HIS A 769 36.75 7.48 -19.32
N SER A 770 37.51 6.66 -18.60
CA SER A 770 38.94 6.86 -18.37
C SER A 770 39.81 6.51 -19.59
N GLY A 771 39.32 5.64 -20.49
CA GLY A 771 40.10 5.09 -21.58
C GLY A 771 41.13 4.05 -21.12
N ALA A 772 40.81 3.31 -20.07
CA ALA A 772 41.71 2.33 -19.47
C ALA A 772 42.11 1.22 -20.44
N THR A 773 43.34 0.71 -20.34
CA THR A 773 43.88 -0.37 -21.22
C THR A 773 43.12 -1.69 -21.08
N ARG A 774 42.50 -1.91 -19.92
CA ARG A 774 41.69 -3.11 -19.64
C ARG A 774 40.28 -3.08 -20.28
N LEU A 775 39.92 -1.99 -20.99
CA LEU A 775 38.60 -1.84 -21.63
C LEU A 775 38.29 -2.99 -22.61
N THR A 776 39.27 -3.52 -23.32
CA THR A 776 39.10 -4.65 -24.26
C THR A 776 38.64 -5.93 -23.50
N GLU A 777 39.25 -6.19 -22.35
CA GLU A 777 38.87 -7.33 -21.49
C GLU A 777 37.47 -7.11 -20.91
N GLN A 778 37.16 -5.88 -20.50
CA GLN A 778 35.84 -5.56 -19.96
C GLN A 778 34.73 -5.65 -21.02
N CYS A 779 34.99 -5.23 -22.25
CA CYS A 779 34.06 -5.44 -23.36
C CYS A 779 33.80 -6.93 -23.62
N LYS A 780 34.81 -7.77 -23.50
CA LYS A 780 34.67 -9.22 -23.64
C LYS A 780 33.81 -9.79 -22.50
N ARG A 781 34.06 -9.42 -21.23
CA ARG A 781 33.27 -9.84 -20.08
C ARG A 781 31.79 -9.46 -20.22
N MET A 782 31.51 -8.24 -20.66
CA MET A 782 30.13 -7.81 -20.94
C MET A 782 29.49 -8.61 -22.06
N GLY A 783 30.25 -8.92 -23.13
CA GLY A 783 29.80 -9.79 -24.21
C GLY A 783 29.43 -11.20 -23.69
N ASP A 784 30.27 -11.78 -22.84
CA ASP A 784 30.02 -13.09 -22.20
C ASP A 784 28.78 -13.04 -21.31
N ASN A 785 28.55 -11.97 -20.53
CA ASN A 785 27.35 -11.79 -19.73
C ASN A 785 26.08 -11.70 -20.60
N VAL A 786 26.12 -10.99 -21.71
CA VAL A 786 25.00 -10.92 -22.66
C VAL A 786 24.68 -12.29 -23.26
N VAL A 787 25.73 -13.08 -23.57
CA VAL A 787 25.57 -14.46 -24.06
C VAL A 787 24.89 -15.31 -22.99
N LEU A 788 25.36 -15.23 -21.74
CA LEU A 788 24.78 -15.97 -20.61
C LEU A 788 23.29 -15.65 -20.42
N VAL A 789 22.93 -14.36 -20.41
CA VAL A 789 21.53 -13.93 -20.26
C VAL A 789 20.67 -14.39 -21.44
N MET A 790 21.20 -14.34 -22.68
CA MET A 790 20.50 -14.83 -23.87
C MET A 790 20.33 -16.35 -23.85
N GLU A 791 21.35 -17.11 -23.47
CA GLU A 791 21.28 -18.57 -23.37
C GLU A 791 20.24 -18.98 -22.31
N LEU A 792 20.23 -18.32 -21.14
CA LEU A 792 19.24 -18.54 -20.11
C LEU A 792 17.81 -18.24 -20.62
N PHE A 793 17.64 -17.13 -21.37
CA PHE A 793 16.36 -16.77 -21.98
C PHE A 793 15.87 -17.85 -22.97
N VAL A 794 16.74 -18.31 -23.88
CA VAL A 794 16.40 -19.33 -24.88
C VAL A 794 16.14 -20.68 -24.23
N HIS A 795 16.98 -21.08 -23.25
CA HIS A 795 16.83 -22.32 -22.51
C HIS A 795 15.50 -22.36 -21.77
N THR A 796 15.12 -21.28 -21.08
CA THR A 796 13.85 -21.18 -20.33
C THR A 796 12.64 -21.35 -21.25
N ILE A 797 12.66 -20.78 -22.48
CA ILE A 797 11.58 -20.98 -23.46
C ILE A 797 11.53 -22.42 -23.96
N THR A 798 12.69 -23.04 -24.21
CA THR A 798 12.79 -24.44 -24.66
C THR A 798 12.23 -25.37 -23.59
N GLU A 799 12.67 -25.20 -22.36
CA GLU A 799 12.16 -25.93 -21.20
C GLU A 799 10.65 -25.74 -21.01
N SER A 800 10.16 -24.49 -21.13
CA SER A 800 8.72 -24.20 -21.05
C SER A 800 7.90 -24.89 -22.14
N ASN A 801 8.48 -25.13 -23.33
CA ASN A 801 7.82 -25.84 -24.42
C ASN A 801 7.72 -27.35 -24.19
N GLU A 802 8.67 -27.96 -23.43
CA GLU A 802 8.62 -29.35 -23.00
C GLU A 802 7.53 -29.59 -21.96
N TRP A 803 7.28 -28.58 -21.11
CA TRP A 803 6.29 -28.58 -20.04
C TRP A 803 5.00 -27.78 -20.42
N ASN A 804 4.52 -27.88 -21.64
CA ASN A 804 3.36 -27.08 -22.08
C ASN A 804 1.99 -27.68 -21.74
N GLY A 805 1.95 -28.91 -21.18
CA GLY A 805 0.73 -29.55 -20.69
C GLY A 805 0.36 -29.14 -19.25
N MET A 806 -0.66 -29.78 -18.69
CA MET A 806 -1.14 -29.51 -17.33
C MET A 806 -0.06 -29.68 -16.27
N ASP A 807 0.75 -30.73 -16.34
CA ASP A 807 1.82 -30.99 -15.37
C ASP A 807 2.87 -29.86 -15.33
N GLY A 808 3.05 -29.13 -16.43
CA GLY A 808 3.97 -28.00 -16.53
C GLY A 808 3.34 -26.64 -16.15
N LEU A 809 2.04 -26.58 -15.91
CA LEU A 809 1.34 -25.31 -15.67
C LEU A 809 1.84 -24.56 -14.44
N TRP A 810 2.24 -25.27 -13.39
CA TRP A 810 2.88 -24.74 -12.20
C TRP A 810 4.18 -23.97 -12.47
N LYS A 811 5.02 -24.47 -13.37
CA LYS A 811 6.33 -23.90 -13.70
C LYS A 811 6.21 -22.70 -14.63
N ARG A 812 5.04 -22.52 -15.25
CA ARG A 812 4.86 -21.50 -16.26
C ARG A 812 5.11 -20.07 -15.75
N ARG A 813 4.64 -19.76 -14.55
CA ARG A 813 4.90 -18.46 -13.90
C ARG A 813 6.40 -18.22 -13.73
N GLU A 814 7.13 -19.21 -13.24
CA GLU A 814 8.59 -19.10 -13.03
C GLU A 814 9.33 -18.89 -14.36
N HIS A 815 8.95 -19.62 -15.40
CA HIS A 815 9.53 -19.43 -16.74
C HIS A 815 9.24 -18.03 -17.28
N GLN A 816 8.01 -17.52 -17.11
CA GLN A 816 7.65 -16.15 -17.50
C GLN A 816 8.50 -15.11 -16.77
N GLN A 817 8.69 -15.28 -15.46
CA GLN A 817 9.50 -14.37 -14.64
C GLN A 817 10.97 -14.37 -15.08
N LYS A 818 11.56 -15.53 -15.34
CA LYS A 818 12.94 -15.65 -15.83
C LYS A 818 13.12 -14.99 -17.21
N VAL A 819 12.20 -15.24 -18.12
CA VAL A 819 12.21 -14.61 -19.47
C VAL A 819 12.07 -13.10 -19.39
N ALA A 820 11.13 -12.58 -18.56
CA ALA A 820 10.93 -11.15 -18.38
C ALA A 820 12.16 -10.47 -17.75
N ALA A 821 12.78 -11.08 -16.74
CA ALA A 821 13.97 -10.55 -16.08
C ALA A 821 15.20 -10.54 -17.01
N CYS A 822 15.40 -11.58 -17.82
CA CYS A 822 16.45 -11.60 -18.85
C CYS A 822 16.23 -10.47 -19.86
N LEU A 823 14.98 -10.24 -20.31
CA LEU A 823 14.66 -9.17 -21.25
C LEU A 823 14.82 -7.78 -20.62
N GLU A 824 14.55 -7.64 -19.34
CA GLU A 824 14.81 -6.41 -18.58
C GLU A 824 16.30 -6.05 -18.63
N LEU A 825 17.19 -6.98 -18.25
CA LEU A 825 18.63 -6.76 -18.27
C LEU A 825 19.13 -6.38 -19.67
N LEU A 826 18.71 -7.12 -20.72
CA LEU A 826 19.09 -6.82 -22.10
C LEU A 826 18.56 -5.47 -22.58
N SER A 827 17.37 -5.08 -22.14
CA SER A 827 16.76 -3.78 -22.49
C SER A 827 17.49 -2.61 -21.85
N LEU A 828 17.87 -2.72 -20.58
CA LEU A 828 18.65 -1.73 -19.86
C LEU A 828 20.04 -1.56 -20.48
N TYR A 829 20.67 -2.66 -20.87
CA TYR A 829 21.96 -2.63 -21.57
C TYR A 829 21.86 -1.96 -22.94
N ALA A 830 20.81 -2.28 -23.71
CA ALA A 830 20.56 -1.64 -25.02
C ALA A 830 20.40 -0.12 -24.88
N PHE A 831 19.65 0.32 -23.86
CA PHE A 831 19.49 1.74 -23.55
C PHE A 831 20.83 2.42 -23.26
N LEU A 832 21.64 1.86 -22.38
CA LEU A 832 22.92 2.43 -22.00
C LEU A 832 23.90 2.49 -23.17
N LEU A 833 24.04 1.39 -23.96
CA LEU A 833 24.89 1.40 -25.13
C LEU A 833 24.50 2.46 -26.16
N SER A 834 23.20 2.71 -26.34
CA SER A 834 22.71 3.75 -27.24
C SER A 834 23.12 5.13 -26.75
N VAL A 835 23.06 5.41 -25.46
CA VAL A 835 23.49 6.68 -24.84
C VAL A 835 25.00 6.87 -25.02
N LEU A 836 25.80 5.83 -24.76
CA LEU A 836 27.25 5.85 -24.91
C LEU A 836 27.67 6.07 -26.36
N ASN A 837 27.05 5.39 -27.34
CA ASN A 837 27.33 5.50 -28.75
C ASN A 837 27.10 6.92 -29.28
N GLU A 838 25.96 7.55 -28.91
CA GLU A 838 25.64 8.91 -29.33
C GLU A 838 26.70 9.93 -28.84
N LYS A 839 27.11 9.84 -27.57
CA LYS A 839 28.16 10.70 -27.01
C LYS A 839 29.46 10.59 -27.78
N LEU A 840 29.96 9.36 -28.03
CA LEU A 840 31.20 9.12 -28.72
C LEU A 840 31.16 9.59 -30.18
N GLN A 841 30.01 9.48 -30.86
CA GLN A 841 29.81 10.03 -32.21
C GLN A 841 29.84 11.56 -32.23
N VAL A 842 29.26 12.25 -31.25
CA VAL A 842 29.30 13.72 -31.16
C VAL A 842 30.73 14.22 -30.93
N ILE A 843 31.49 13.57 -30.05
CA ILE A 843 32.87 13.94 -29.76
C ILE A 843 33.77 13.76 -31.02
N SER A 844 33.58 12.67 -31.77
CA SER A 844 34.32 12.41 -32.99
C SER A 844 34.07 13.45 -34.08
N LYS A 845 32.83 13.94 -34.23
CA LYS A 845 32.42 14.98 -35.18
C LYS A 845 32.94 16.38 -34.80
N THR A 846 33.07 16.71 -33.55
CA THR A 846 33.56 18.00 -33.05
C THR A 846 35.08 18.11 -33.15
N LYS A 847 35.85 17.02 -32.95
CA LYS A 847 37.32 17.02 -33.13
C LYS A 847 37.74 17.08 -34.56
N THR A 848 37.01 16.48 -35.52
CA THR A 848 37.28 16.65 -36.95
C THR A 848 37.14 18.07 -37.45
N LYS A 849 36.36 18.94 -36.81
CA LYS A 849 36.25 20.38 -37.09
C LYS A 849 37.38 21.20 -36.46
N LYS A 850 37.96 20.77 -35.30
CA LYS A 850 39.06 21.48 -34.62
C LYS A 850 40.45 21.13 -35.09
N ASN A 851 40.71 19.90 -35.61
CA ASN A 851 42.03 19.46 -36.05
C ASN A 851 42.49 20.02 -37.40
N ARG A 852 41.84 21.09 -37.94
CA ARG A 852 42.41 21.89 -39.05
C ARG A 852 43.33 23.03 -38.57
N SER A 853 43.57 23.20 -37.27
CA SER A 853 44.46 24.24 -36.75
C SER A 853 45.11 23.79 -35.43
N SER A 854 46.06 22.90 -35.45
CA SER A 854 47.24 22.83 -34.55
C SER A 854 47.76 21.39 -34.47
N ALA A 855 48.92 21.16 -35.10
CA ALA A 855 49.84 20.11 -34.73
C ALA A 855 50.66 20.63 -33.54
N ASP A 856 50.65 19.90 -32.43
CA ASP A 856 51.70 19.70 -31.44
C ASP A 856 51.08 19.43 -30.07
N ASN A 857 51.15 18.19 -29.60
CA ASN A 857 51.77 17.78 -28.34
C ASN A 857 51.65 16.25 -28.18
N LYS A 858 52.80 15.61 -28.22
CA LYS A 858 52.99 14.24 -27.79
C LYS A 858 53.12 14.23 -26.28
N ASN A 859 52.12 13.68 -25.58
CA ASN A 859 52.29 12.94 -24.34
C ASN A 859 51.42 11.68 -24.48
N GLN A 860 52.10 10.56 -24.80
CA GLN A 860 51.51 9.22 -24.86
C GLN A 860 51.55 8.62 -23.46
N ASP A 861 50.56 8.86 -22.63
CA ASP A 861 50.16 7.89 -21.63
C ASP A 861 49.28 6.85 -22.32
N ALA A 862 49.38 5.56 -21.89
CA ALA A 862 48.79 4.37 -22.53
C ALA A 862 47.24 4.35 -22.38
N THR A 863 46.55 5.33 -23.01
CA THR A 863 45.08 5.40 -23.01
C THR A 863 44.51 5.07 -24.38
N ILE A 864 43.41 4.29 -24.40
CA ILE A 864 42.70 3.92 -25.64
C ILE A 864 42.08 5.18 -26.26
N SER A 865 42.31 5.40 -27.59
CA SER A 865 41.76 6.57 -28.25
C SER A 865 40.21 6.58 -28.27
N GLU A 866 39.63 7.78 -28.35
CA GLU A 866 38.15 7.92 -28.41
C GLU A 866 37.52 7.24 -29.62
N LYS A 867 38.27 7.19 -30.74
CA LYS A 867 37.83 6.50 -31.95
C LYS A 867 37.77 4.98 -31.75
N GLU A 868 38.74 4.41 -31.08
CA GLU A 868 38.76 2.97 -30.74
C GLU A 868 37.68 2.64 -29.74
N ARG A 869 37.46 3.50 -28.72
CA ARG A 869 36.31 3.36 -27.78
C ARG A 869 34.97 3.35 -28.50
N GLY A 870 34.75 4.28 -29.45
CA GLY A 870 33.56 4.30 -30.29
C GLY A 870 33.37 3.02 -31.12
N GLN A 871 34.48 2.46 -31.68
CA GLN A 871 34.43 1.20 -32.41
C GLN A 871 34.07 0.02 -31.51
N MET A 872 34.58 -0.01 -30.27
CA MET A 872 34.25 -1.05 -29.28
C MET A 872 32.77 -1.01 -28.90
N VAL A 873 32.23 0.19 -28.63
CA VAL A 873 30.79 0.33 -28.29
C VAL A 873 29.92 -0.09 -29.49
N HIS A 874 30.29 0.27 -30.68
CA HIS A 874 29.56 -0.14 -31.88
C HIS A 874 29.58 -1.67 -32.08
N GLU A 875 30.73 -2.31 -31.82
CA GLU A 875 30.84 -3.78 -31.86
C GLU A 875 29.95 -4.44 -30.79
N LEU A 876 29.91 -3.91 -29.55
CA LEU A 876 29.00 -4.39 -28.50
C LEU A 876 27.53 -4.23 -28.92
N MET A 877 27.15 -3.13 -29.56
CA MET A 877 25.80 -2.94 -30.08
C MET A 877 25.45 -3.95 -31.17
N ARG A 878 26.40 -4.26 -32.07
CA ARG A 878 26.24 -5.26 -33.13
C ARG A 878 26.04 -6.66 -32.53
N GLN A 879 26.87 -7.01 -31.54
CA GLN A 879 26.74 -8.29 -30.82
C GLN A 879 25.39 -8.38 -30.10
N LEU A 880 25.01 -7.33 -29.38
CA LEU A 880 23.71 -7.28 -28.68
C LEU A 880 22.55 -7.45 -29.68
N LYS A 881 22.56 -6.73 -30.79
CA LYS A 881 21.53 -6.87 -31.84
C LYS A 881 21.36 -8.32 -32.28
N HIS A 882 22.46 -9.02 -32.58
CA HIS A 882 22.39 -10.43 -32.99
C HIS A 882 21.82 -11.34 -31.90
N LYS A 883 22.15 -11.07 -30.62
CA LYS A 883 21.59 -11.83 -29.50
C LYS A 883 20.10 -11.55 -29.28
N LEU A 884 19.67 -10.30 -29.44
CA LEU A 884 18.24 -9.92 -29.39
C LEU A 884 17.42 -10.54 -30.54
N GLU A 885 18.03 -10.68 -31.74
CA GLU A 885 17.41 -11.40 -32.87
C GLU A 885 17.23 -12.90 -32.55
N ALA A 886 18.19 -13.52 -31.87
CA ALA A 886 18.04 -14.89 -31.37
C ALA A 886 16.93 -15.03 -30.31
N CYS A 887 16.80 -14.06 -29.41
CA CYS A 887 15.70 -14.00 -28.46
C CYS A 887 14.32 -13.87 -29.17
N ASP A 888 14.16 -13.00 -30.20
CA ASP A 888 12.90 -12.89 -30.97
C ASP A 888 12.60 -14.21 -31.71
N ALA A 889 13.62 -14.90 -32.24
CA ALA A 889 13.43 -16.21 -32.86
C ALA A 889 12.92 -17.24 -31.82
N ALA A 890 13.50 -17.28 -30.63
CA ALA A 890 13.10 -18.18 -29.56
C ALA A 890 11.65 -17.91 -29.08
N ILE A 891 11.27 -16.63 -28.87
CA ILE A 891 9.90 -16.28 -28.45
C ILE A 891 8.86 -16.73 -29.50
N ARG A 892 9.16 -16.71 -30.78
CA ARG A 892 8.23 -17.22 -31.82
C ARG A 892 7.92 -18.70 -31.66
N THR A 893 8.80 -19.47 -31.05
CA THR A 893 8.61 -20.90 -30.81
C THR A 893 7.90 -21.19 -29.48
N TRP A 894 7.66 -20.16 -28.64
CA TRP A 894 7.03 -20.34 -27.33
C TRP A 894 5.56 -20.71 -27.47
N LYS A 895 5.21 -21.90 -27.02
CA LYS A 895 3.87 -22.46 -27.18
C LYS A 895 2.92 -22.02 -26.08
N ALA A 896 1.66 -21.80 -26.44
CA ALA A 896 0.60 -21.63 -25.44
C ALA A 896 0.40 -22.95 -24.65
N PRO A 897 -0.10 -22.88 -23.38
CA PRO A 897 -0.39 -24.09 -22.63
C PRO A 897 -1.50 -24.92 -23.31
N VAL A 898 -1.33 -26.22 -23.33
CA VAL A 898 -2.35 -27.16 -23.78
C VAL A 898 -3.21 -27.54 -22.59
N LEU A 899 -4.45 -27.06 -22.57
CA LEU A 899 -5.40 -27.30 -21.50
C LEU A 899 -6.38 -28.41 -21.88
N PRO A 900 -6.97 -29.13 -20.91
CA PRO A 900 -7.94 -30.15 -21.17
C PRO A 900 -9.17 -29.57 -21.91
N ARG A 901 -9.68 -30.32 -22.87
CA ARG A 901 -10.90 -29.94 -23.61
C ARG A 901 -12.17 -30.50 -22.96
N ASP A 902 -11.99 -31.46 -22.07
CA ASP A 902 -13.06 -32.18 -21.44
C ASP A 902 -12.67 -32.44 -19.97
N LEU A 903 -13.47 -31.89 -19.07
CA LEU A 903 -13.44 -32.17 -17.63
C LEU A 903 -14.72 -32.94 -17.24
N SER A 904 -15.19 -33.85 -18.12
CA SER A 904 -16.49 -34.50 -18.05
C SER A 904 -16.77 -35.24 -16.73
N SER A 905 -15.72 -35.69 -16.02
CA SER A 905 -15.86 -36.21 -14.66
C SER A 905 -16.16 -35.15 -13.61
N PHE A 906 -15.79 -33.90 -13.88
CA PHE A 906 -15.82 -32.79 -12.95
C PHE A 906 -17.22 -32.18 -12.75
N MET A 907 -17.94 -31.94 -13.86
CA MET A 907 -19.23 -31.26 -13.84
C MET A 907 -20.43 -32.24 -13.89
N ALA A 908 -20.18 -33.51 -14.12
CA ALA A 908 -21.22 -34.54 -14.19
C ALA A 908 -22.11 -34.56 -12.94
N ASP A 909 -21.52 -34.32 -11.77
CA ASP A 909 -22.21 -34.30 -10.47
C ASP A 909 -23.07 -33.05 -10.24
N MET A 910 -22.87 -31.98 -11.00
CA MET A 910 -23.59 -30.71 -10.80
C MET A 910 -24.87 -30.59 -11.62
N SER A 911 -25.29 -31.66 -12.35
CA SER A 911 -26.45 -31.66 -13.22
C SER A 911 -26.43 -30.49 -14.24
N LEU A 912 -25.27 -30.00 -14.64
CA LEU A 912 -25.13 -28.96 -15.65
C LEU A 912 -25.45 -29.51 -17.03
N LYS A 913 -26.02 -28.66 -17.85
CA LYS A 913 -26.15 -28.99 -19.25
C LYS A 913 -24.76 -29.06 -19.88
N PRO A 914 -24.44 -30.11 -20.69
CA PRO A 914 -23.14 -30.26 -21.35
C PRO A 914 -22.69 -29.03 -22.13
N GLU A 915 -23.60 -28.24 -22.65
CA GLU A 915 -23.33 -26.98 -23.37
C GLU A 915 -22.76 -25.90 -22.47
N VAL A 916 -23.23 -25.80 -21.20
CA VAL A 916 -22.74 -24.81 -20.22
C VAL A 916 -21.34 -25.19 -19.77
N GLU A 917 -21.09 -26.48 -19.54
CA GLU A 917 -19.77 -27.00 -19.16
C GLU A 917 -18.75 -26.73 -20.27
N ALA A 918 -19.04 -27.14 -21.51
CA ALA A 918 -18.15 -26.92 -22.65
C ALA A 918 -17.83 -25.43 -22.86
N THR A 919 -18.84 -24.56 -22.67
CA THR A 919 -18.65 -23.11 -22.78
C THR A 919 -17.73 -22.58 -21.68
N LEU A 920 -17.88 -23.06 -20.42
CA LEU A 920 -17.09 -22.61 -19.29
C LEU A 920 -15.60 -22.99 -19.46
N ILE A 921 -15.35 -24.26 -19.79
CA ILE A 921 -13.98 -24.77 -20.04
C ILE A 921 -13.39 -24.05 -21.26
N GLY A 922 -14.19 -23.84 -22.30
CA GLY A 922 -13.79 -23.10 -23.48
C GLY A 922 -13.36 -21.68 -23.17
N ASP A 923 -14.14 -20.94 -22.37
CA ASP A 923 -13.83 -19.55 -21.98
C ASP A 923 -12.57 -19.46 -21.12
N VAL A 924 -12.43 -20.32 -20.11
CA VAL A 924 -11.21 -20.36 -19.29
C VAL A 924 -9.99 -20.69 -20.15
N SER A 925 -10.10 -21.69 -21.03
CA SER A 925 -9.00 -22.09 -21.92
C SER A 925 -8.65 -21.00 -22.93
N ALA A 926 -9.65 -20.27 -23.45
CA ALA A 926 -9.43 -19.11 -24.32
C ALA A 926 -8.67 -18.01 -23.60
N THR A 927 -9.06 -17.69 -22.34
CA THR A 927 -8.37 -16.69 -21.50
C THR A 927 -6.88 -17.02 -21.33
N PHE A 928 -6.51 -18.27 -21.09
CA PHE A 928 -5.11 -18.70 -21.01
C PHE A 928 -4.36 -18.54 -22.34
N LYS A 929 -4.98 -18.92 -23.45
CA LYS A 929 -4.39 -18.78 -24.78
C LYS A 929 -4.20 -17.32 -25.14
N GLU A 930 -5.21 -16.51 -24.98
CA GLU A 930 -5.15 -15.06 -25.25
C GLU A 930 -4.15 -14.35 -24.36
N SER A 931 -4.07 -14.74 -23.09
CA SER A 931 -3.06 -14.22 -22.13
C SER A 931 -1.64 -14.52 -22.64
N HIS A 932 -1.40 -15.73 -23.13
CA HIS A 932 -0.10 -16.09 -23.70
C HIS A 932 0.21 -15.31 -24.98
N GLU A 933 -0.73 -15.21 -25.91
CA GLU A 933 -0.58 -14.47 -27.17
C GLU A 933 -0.28 -12.98 -26.91
N LEU A 934 -0.97 -12.38 -25.94
CA LEU A 934 -0.76 -11.01 -25.52
C LEU A 934 0.65 -10.82 -24.96
N MET A 935 1.09 -11.69 -24.03
CA MET A 935 2.43 -11.66 -23.44
C MET A 935 3.51 -11.78 -24.52
N VAL A 936 3.42 -12.79 -25.40
CA VAL A 936 4.37 -12.99 -26.52
C VAL A 936 4.41 -11.77 -27.42
N THR A 937 3.27 -11.16 -27.71
CA THR A 937 3.18 -9.96 -28.53
C THR A 937 3.89 -8.77 -27.90
N GLU A 938 3.66 -8.51 -26.61
CA GLU A 938 4.31 -7.40 -25.88
C GLU A 938 5.83 -7.60 -25.80
N LEU A 939 6.30 -8.81 -25.43
CA LEU A 939 7.74 -9.14 -25.37
C LEU A 939 8.42 -8.99 -26.74
N ARG A 940 7.78 -9.42 -27.82
CA ARG A 940 8.29 -9.28 -29.18
C ARG A 940 8.33 -7.82 -29.65
N ASN A 941 7.36 -7.01 -29.29
CA ASN A 941 7.37 -5.59 -29.60
C ASN A 941 8.53 -4.90 -28.89
N LEU A 942 8.74 -5.19 -27.62
CA LEU A 942 9.90 -4.68 -26.87
C LEU A 942 11.23 -5.11 -27.50
N LEU A 943 11.38 -6.39 -27.86
CA LEU A 943 12.57 -6.88 -28.55
C LEU A 943 12.81 -6.16 -29.87
N LYS A 944 11.79 -5.99 -30.72
CA LYS A 944 11.91 -5.27 -31.99
C LYS A 944 12.40 -3.82 -31.78
N ASP A 945 11.89 -3.15 -30.77
CA ASP A 945 12.31 -1.79 -30.45
C ASP A 945 13.78 -1.74 -29.99
N LYS A 946 14.23 -2.72 -29.16
CA LYS A 946 15.64 -2.84 -28.76
C LYS A 946 16.56 -3.23 -29.92
N ILE A 947 16.13 -4.11 -30.82
CA ILE A 947 16.87 -4.46 -32.06
C ILE A 947 17.06 -3.21 -32.96
N ARG A 948 15.98 -2.41 -33.12
CA ARG A 948 16.07 -1.15 -33.89
C ARG A 948 17.01 -0.13 -33.22
N MET A 949 16.97 -0.06 -31.91
CA MET A 949 17.84 0.82 -31.12
C MET A 949 19.30 0.41 -31.22
N SER A 950 19.60 -0.88 -31.19
CA SER A 950 20.97 -1.43 -31.36
C SER A 950 21.47 -1.40 -32.81
N ALA A 951 20.62 -1.10 -33.81
CA ALA A 951 20.99 -1.00 -35.22
C ALA A 951 21.41 0.42 -35.64
N LYS A 952 21.15 1.41 -34.81
CA LYS A 952 21.55 2.83 -35.04
C LYS A 952 22.93 3.13 -34.50
#